data_c672638cff4e15bfd3f6a21374c93f32
#
_entry.id   c672638cff4e15bfd3f6a21374c93f32
#
_cell.length_a   1.000
_cell.length_b   1.000
_cell.length_c   1.000
_cell.angle_alpha   90.00
_cell.angle_beta   90.00
_cell.angle_gamma   90.00
#
_symmetry.space_group_name_H-M   'P 1'
#
loop_
_entity.id
_entity.type
_entity.pdbx_description
1 polymer ?
#
loop_
_entity_poly.entity_id
_entity_poly.type
_entity_poly.pdbx_seq_one_letter_code
_entity_poly.pdbx_strand_id
1 'polypeptide(L)'
;MNLAQLHYTSAPPGPDGSGFRFTAVSPGVPASLLREAEQLIGYEPPRDAPPRPSREQLGAFPQALSLNVLADGSRLLARSVYTGADYSGRWGNFHAHAVHLPQPAGADRPVEWPLPITSWGSPQWAADSPPAGAPVPPLASVPAPGPLDLGALAAFVTARGRWLAGFFADVRRLAEDPAAPQLVLVEQDSEAVAWWIMLACSVLPHRRGQWLTFTTYTRRPQLARQQIIGVVPEDGLGLAGQEHRYRVYDATRAAAPEAARDVWAQTAALIWQAQRQELFADVRQLPGEPYGPYEAGPLAALALAAGVGLDSAGRTAAADWVAGHRKALDDGRLHALAAALGRPAVDRGPEEAAACGRLLTALAGWAPPAVTEPLVALALTRTVRAGGTAPPAGMLGEASRYRLATELEPELRAALCDPAREPGDRVALLRVAADLGVDARDLLPDVARQLALALITDPERAYGEAVRDALAGLPELRVPVLERLDSLAAGDPAAGARLFARTSLRLTGTEALPHLRMCAQPPTASADRVRALTDLVERSGAPLEAEPLVLRTAMRLVWDESPPTAGEAWLALSALGDRAHREAGTWELLVQAAVRAPVEERYAQELAPELLRRFAEEIPAGLRPSLLLLELARNLGARETGPGWVRQTLDLRSLDPTPTAREHAYAAVAARLLAEDRPESELRALIESNDAELLAAYRRAAREPRVTDRLRLDPRYAAMCFATWSSQPQAGPAWQEARTDLLDGVLRPVVRGLPAAELTALEEALAHLGGRWAQDFRGWQRPGAFGRLRDRFGGTGRRGSKAAPGTPPLRGGPGGPVAPGGAAEDGWRP
;
A
#
# COMPACT_ATOMS: atom_id res chain seq x y z
N MET A 1 53.79 -23.63 -31.33
CA MET A 1 54.58 -23.07 -30.19
C MET A 1 55.30 -24.23 -29.52
N ASN A 2 56.50 -24.03 -29.05
CA ASN A 2 57.24 -25.05 -28.34
C ASN A 2 57.04 -24.86 -26.84
N LEU A 3 56.43 -25.83 -26.16
CA LEU A 3 56.19 -25.80 -24.75
C LEU A 3 57.35 -26.42 -24.00
N ALA A 4 58.03 -25.67 -23.16
CA ALA A 4 59.14 -26.15 -22.40
C ALA A 4 58.72 -27.19 -21.33
N GLN A 5 59.46 -28.28 -21.22
CA GLN A 5 59.26 -29.32 -20.23
C GLN A 5 60.29 -29.18 -19.08
N LEU A 6 59.86 -29.41 -17.88
CA LEU A 6 60.70 -29.39 -16.65
C LEU A 6 60.47 -30.67 -15.86
N HIS A 7 61.53 -31.33 -15.42
CA HIS A 7 61.47 -32.50 -14.54
C HIS A 7 62.15 -32.17 -13.22
N TYR A 8 61.49 -32.39 -12.11
CA TYR A 8 61.94 -32.06 -10.77
C TYR A 8 61.81 -33.28 -9.85
N THR A 9 62.92 -33.68 -9.19
CA THR A 9 62.94 -34.79 -8.24
C THR A 9 64.25 -34.75 -7.38
N SER A 10 64.35 -35.57 -6.35
CA SER A 10 65.59 -35.72 -5.61
C SER A 10 66.61 -36.45 -6.44
N ALA A 11 67.79 -35.85 -6.59
CA ALA A 11 68.86 -36.40 -7.37
C ALA A 11 70.18 -36.55 -6.56
N PRO A 12 71.04 -37.57 -6.89
CA PRO A 12 72.27 -37.75 -6.22
C PRO A 12 73.26 -36.55 -6.39
N PRO A 13 74.33 -36.48 -5.57
CA PRO A 13 75.32 -35.41 -5.66
C PRO A 13 75.84 -35.25 -7.10
N GLY A 14 75.85 -34.00 -7.56
CA GLY A 14 76.36 -33.59 -8.85
C GLY A 14 76.91 -32.16 -8.77
N PRO A 15 77.23 -31.52 -9.90
CA PRO A 15 77.82 -30.18 -9.94
C PRO A 15 76.95 -29.11 -9.24
N ASP A 16 75.66 -29.34 -9.28
CA ASP A 16 74.60 -28.42 -8.72
C ASP A 16 74.12 -28.83 -7.30
N GLY A 17 74.88 -29.70 -6.58
CA GLY A 17 74.50 -30.15 -5.26
C GLY A 17 73.75 -31.47 -5.25
N SER A 18 73.19 -31.86 -4.08
CA SER A 18 72.32 -33.05 -3.88
C SER A 18 70.95 -32.69 -3.35
N GLY A 19 69.96 -33.53 -3.61
CA GLY A 19 68.57 -33.31 -3.15
C GLY A 19 67.57 -32.88 -4.25
N PHE A 20 66.54 -32.27 -3.87
CA PHE A 20 65.51 -31.84 -4.82
C PHE A 20 66.00 -30.73 -5.76
N ARG A 21 65.94 -30.96 -7.09
CA ARG A 21 66.29 -30.03 -8.12
C ARG A 21 65.64 -30.36 -9.47
N PHE A 22 65.75 -29.45 -10.43
CA PHE A 22 65.43 -29.77 -11.82
C PHE A 22 66.53 -30.67 -12.39
N THR A 23 66.14 -31.87 -12.71
CA THR A 23 67.03 -32.93 -13.22
C THR A 23 67.16 -32.94 -14.75
N ALA A 24 66.10 -32.46 -15.42
CA ALA A 24 66.08 -32.30 -16.86
C ALA A 24 65.12 -31.16 -17.22
N VAL A 25 65.52 -30.31 -18.16
CA VAL A 25 64.83 -29.07 -18.58
C VAL A 25 64.98 -28.88 -20.07
N SER A 26 63.97 -28.44 -20.76
CA SER A 26 64.00 -28.03 -22.15
C SER A 26 64.99 -26.88 -22.35
N PRO A 27 65.71 -26.80 -23.48
CA PRO A 27 66.68 -25.71 -23.77
C PRO A 27 65.96 -24.31 -23.75
N GLY A 28 66.65 -23.33 -23.20
CA GLY A 28 66.27 -21.92 -23.26
C GLY A 28 65.29 -21.49 -22.13
N VAL A 29 65.06 -22.34 -21.14
CA VAL A 29 64.22 -21.98 -19.97
C VAL A 29 65.00 -21.03 -19.06
N PRO A 30 64.46 -19.83 -18.72
CA PRO A 30 65.20 -18.89 -17.86
C PRO A 30 65.27 -19.36 -16.39
N ALA A 31 66.35 -19.06 -15.71
CA ALA A 31 66.54 -19.42 -14.29
C ALA A 31 65.51 -18.79 -13.34
N SER A 32 64.88 -17.67 -13.71
CA SER A 32 63.78 -17.05 -12.97
C SER A 32 62.53 -17.95 -12.95
N LEU A 33 62.19 -18.54 -14.09
CA LEU A 33 61.08 -19.45 -14.25
C LEU A 33 61.31 -20.74 -13.43
N LEU A 34 62.50 -21.28 -13.47
CA LEU A 34 62.84 -22.47 -12.67
C LEU A 34 62.67 -22.21 -11.15
N ARG A 35 63.16 -21.06 -10.67
CA ARG A 35 62.99 -20.70 -9.23
C ARG A 35 61.52 -20.52 -8.81
N GLU A 36 60.69 -19.98 -9.68
CA GLU A 36 59.27 -19.83 -9.43
C GLU A 36 58.56 -21.20 -9.53
N ALA A 37 58.84 -21.97 -10.56
CA ALA A 37 58.31 -23.30 -10.77
C ALA A 37 58.57 -24.23 -9.57
N GLU A 38 59.75 -24.18 -8.99
CA GLU A 38 60.15 -24.99 -7.82
C GLU A 38 59.20 -24.77 -6.63
N GLN A 39 58.73 -23.57 -6.42
CA GLN A 39 57.77 -23.22 -5.35
C GLN A 39 56.36 -23.75 -5.58
N LEU A 40 56.02 -24.12 -6.82
CA LEU A 40 54.67 -24.47 -7.23
C LEU A 40 54.43 -25.95 -7.50
N ILE A 41 55.50 -26.77 -7.57
CA ILE A 41 55.44 -28.18 -7.98
C ILE A 41 55.69 -29.18 -6.84
N GLY A 42 55.64 -28.72 -5.58
CA GLY A 42 55.82 -29.55 -4.40
C GLY A 42 54.75 -30.62 -4.23
N TYR A 43 55.15 -31.77 -3.68
CA TYR A 43 54.21 -32.85 -3.35
C TYR A 43 54.55 -33.45 -1.96
N GLU A 44 53.48 -33.68 -1.19
CA GLU A 44 53.57 -34.43 0.07
C GLU A 44 52.53 -35.55 0.05
N PRO A 45 52.87 -36.78 0.48
CA PRO A 45 51.92 -37.86 0.55
C PRO A 45 50.84 -37.61 1.61
N PRO A 46 49.66 -38.27 1.55
CA PRO A 46 48.59 -38.11 2.55
C PRO A 46 49.09 -38.32 3.98
N ARG A 47 48.38 -37.74 4.95
CA ARG A 47 48.80 -37.80 6.38
C ARG A 47 48.80 -39.18 6.96
N ASP A 48 47.93 -40.06 6.44
CA ASP A 48 47.76 -41.44 6.81
C ASP A 48 48.70 -42.41 6.02
N ALA A 49 49.53 -41.86 5.11
CA ALA A 49 50.44 -42.63 4.31
C ALA A 49 51.38 -43.44 5.19
N PRO A 50 51.58 -44.77 4.94
CA PRO A 50 52.51 -45.58 5.68
C PRO A 50 53.97 -45.09 5.50
N PRO A 51 54.81 -45.15 6.53
CA PRO A 51 56.18 -44.62 6.45
C PRO A 51 57.06 -45.29 5.38
N ARG A 52 56.71 -46.50 4.97
CA ARG A 52 57.38 -47.27 3.93
C ARG A 52 56.38 -48.01 3.07
N PRO A 53 55.71 -47.23 2.12
CA PRO A 53 54.66 -47.82 1.30
C PRO A 53 55.21 -48.85 0.33
N SER A 54 54.41 -49.88 0.08
CA SER A 54 54.71 -50.90 -0.97
C SER A 54 54.57 -50.26 -2.35
N ARG A 55 55.05 -50.95 -3.41
CA ARG A 55 54.89 -50.48 -4.79
C ARG A 55 53.44 -50.32 -5.20
N GLU A 56 52.53 -51.14 -4.72
CA GLU A 56 51.12 -51.10 -4.92
C GLU A 56 50.53 -49.87 -4.23
N GLN A 57 50.87 -49.58 -2.98
CA GLN A 57 50.48 -48.41 -2.24
C GLN A 57 50.98 -47.12 -2.86
N LEU A 58 52.20 -47.10 -3.43
CA LEU A 58 52.72 -45.93 -4.17
C LEU A 58 51.86 -45.62 -5.37
N GLY A 59 51.35 -46.65 -6.09
CA GLY A 59 50.47 -46.50 -7.23
C GLY A 59 49.06 -45.97 -6.86
N ALA A 60 48.66 -46.24 -5.60
CA ALA A 60 47.35 -45.82 -5.08
C ALA A 60 47.32 -44.38 -4.50
N PHE A 61 48.50 -43.78 -4.30
CA PHE A 61 48.54 -42.38 -3.79
C PHE A 61 47.95 -41.36 -4.78
N PRO A 62 47.28 -40.28 -4.27
CA PRO A 62 46.71 -39.28 -5.12
C PRO A 62 47.76 -38.61 -5.99
N GLN A 63 47.44 -38.40 -7.26
CA GLN A 63 48.29 -37.62 -8.17
C GLN A 63 47.88 -36.15 -8.12
N ALA A 64 48.84 -35.26 -8.12
CA ALA A 64 48.57 -33.85 -8.19
C ALA A 64 48.80 -33.38 -9.64
N LEU A 65 47.69 -33.13 -10.38
CA LEU A 65 47.75 -32.29 -11.60
C LEU A 65 47.38 -30.87 -11.20
N SER A 66 48.29 -29.93 -11.42
CA SER A 66 48.09 -28.54 -11.02
C SER A 66 48.30 -27.56 -12.18
N LEU A 67 47.47 -26.53 -12.25
CA LEU A 67 47.62 -25.36 -13.13
C LEU A 67 47.87 -24.13 -12.27
N ASN A 68 49.02 -23.52 -12.43
CA ASN A 68 49.48 -22.36 -11.69
C ASN A 68 49.68 -21.15 -12.59
N VAL A 69 49.50 -19.95 -12.04
CA VAL A 69 49.91 -18.68 -12.70
C VAL A 69 51.33 -18.34 -12.28
N LEU A 70 52.16 -17.95 -13.23
CA LEU A 70 53.49 -17.42 -12.99
C LEU A 70 53.45 -15.88 -12.92
N ALA A 71 54.48 -15.25 -12.40
CA ALA A 71 54.59 -13.82 -12.20
C ALA A 71 54.45 -13.00 -13.50
N ASP A 72 54.93 -13.59 -14.62
CA ASP A 72 54.82 -12.98 -15.97
C ASP A 72 53.42 -13.20 -16.62
N GLY A 73 52.50 -13.82 -15.93
CA GLY A 73 51.18 -14.15 -16.45
C GLY A 73 51.08 -15.45 -17.24
N SER A 74 52.21 -16.08 -17.57
CA SER A 74 52.23 -17.42 -18.18
C SER A 74 51.70 -18.49 -17.19
N ARG A 75 51.52 -19.73 -17.65
CA ARG A 75 51.01 -20.82 -16.85
C ARG A 75 52.02 -21.97 -16.73
N LEU A 76 51.97 -22.62 -15.57
CA LEU A 76 52.70 -23.88 -15.31
C LEU A 76 51.69 -24.99 -15.07
N LEU A 77 51.60 -25.94 -15.99
CA LEU A 77 50.82 -27.18 -15.83
C LEU A 77 51.78 -28.27 -15.36
N ALA A 78 51.55 -28.85 -14.18
CA ALA A 78 52.48 -29.81 -13.63
C ALA A 78 51.72 -31.06 -13.08
N ARG A 79 52.25 -32.22 -13.34
CA ARG A 79 51.88 -33.49 -12.73
C ARG A 79 52.93 -33.89 -11.73
N SER A 80 52.55 -34.05 -10.47
CA SER A 80 53.43 -34.52 -9.39
C SER A 80 52.91 -35.85 -8.84
N VAL A 81 53.84 -36.83 -8.65
CA VAL A 81 53.52 -38.15 -8.11
C VAL A 81 54.54 -38.52 -7.07
N TYR A 82 54.08 -39.24 -6.04
CA TYR A 82 54.99 -39.81 -5.01
C TYR A 82 55.78 -40.98 -5.56
N THR A 83 57.09 -40.96 -5.43
CA THR A 83 57.95 -41.98 -5.97
C THR A 83 58.65 -42.84 -4.86
N GLY A 84 58.36 -42.50 -3.57
CA GLY A 84 58.85 -43.29 -2.44
C GLY A 84 60.20 -42.87 -1.86
N ALA A 85 61.24 -43.72 -1.94
CA ALA A 85 62.51 -43.39 -1.43
C ALA A 85 63.41 -42.72 -2.48
N ASP A 86 64.25 -41.77 -2.06
CA ASP A 86 65.26 -41.16 -2.90
C ASP A 86 66.51 -42.06 -3.15
N TYR A 87 67.46 -41.57 -3.91
CA TYR A 87 68.72 -42.21 -4.22
C TYR A 87 69.53 -42.65 -2.98
N SER A 88 69.25 -42.00 -1.83
CA SER A 88 69.92 -42.29 -0.56
C SER A 88 69.10 -43.23 0.38
N GLY A 89 67.93 -43.67 -0.06
CA GLY A 89 66.98 -44.45 0.68
C GLY A 89 66.05 -43.68 1.67
N ARG A 90 66.09 -42.32 1.63
CA ARG A 90 65.19 -41.50 2.44
C ARG A 90 63.84 -41.41 1.79
N TRP A 91 62.80 -41.62 2.57
CA TRP A 91 61.40 -41.50 2.11
C TRP A 91 60.98 -40.07 1.99
N GLY A 92 60.05 -39.79 1.08
CA GLY A 92 59.55 -38.49 0.81
C GLY A 92 59.88 -37.96 -0.61
N ASN A 93 60.42 -38.87 -1.47
CA ASN A 93 60.70 -38.45 -2.86
C ASN A 93 59.47 -38.42 -3.70
N PHE A 94 59.39 -37.43 -4.59
CA PHE A 94 58.36 -37.28 -5.62
C PHE A 94 58.99 -36.87 -6.95
N HIS A 95 58.30 -37.15 -8.04
CA HIS A 95 58.67 -36.67 -9.36
C HIS A 95 57.57 -35.75 -9.85
N ALA A 96 57.95 -34.55 -10.28
CA ALA A 96 57.13 -33.60 -10.98
C ALA A 96 57.54 -33.39 -12.44
N HIS A 97 56.64 -33.62 -13.37
CA HIS A 97 56.76 -33.28 -14.76
C HIS A 97 55.89 -32.06 -15.04
N ALA A 98 56.52 -30.94 -15.37
CA ALA A 98 55.82 -29.69 -15.64
C ALA A 98 56.01 -29.21 -17.09
N VAL A 99 55.00 -28.52 -17.59
CA VAL A 99 54.99 -27.92 -18.94
C VAL A 99 54.69 -26.44 -18.78
N HIS A 100 55.59 -25.61 -19.33
CA HIS A 100 55.43 -24.16 -19.35
C HIS A 100 54.48 -23.77 -20.51
N LEU A 101 53.39 -23.08 -20.24
CA LEU A 101 52.46 -22.55 -21.18
C LEU A 101 52.70 -21.04 -21.31
N PRO A 102 53.46 -20.60 -22.30
CA PRO A 102 53.82 -19.17 -22.47
C PRO A 102 52.62 -18.36 -22.87
N GLN A 103 52.54 -17.15 -22.31
CA GLN A 103 51.62 -16.15 -22.79
C GLN A 103 52.36 -15.12 -23.62
N PRO A 104 52.14 -15.06 -24.94
CA PRO A 104 52.86 -14.10 -25.78
C PRO A 104 52.46 -12.66 -25.38
N ALA A 105 53.45 -11.87 -25.01
CA ALA A 105 53.21 -10.44 -24.76
C ALA A 105 52.80 -9.75 -26.10
N GLY A 106 51.69 -9.03 -26.07
CA GLY A 106 51.19 -8.22 -27.23
C GLY A 106 50.55 -9.02 -28.38
N ALA A 107 50.15 -10.27 -28.16
CA ALA A 107 49.37 -11.00 -29.15
C ALA A 107 47.92 -10.45 -29.18
N ASP A 108 47.46 -9.90 -30.30
CA ASP A 108 46.08 -9.43 -30.53
C ASP A 108 45.06 -10.56 -30.35
N ARG A 109 45.48 -11.81 -30.41
CA ARG A 109 44.68 -13.00 -30.14
C ARG A 109 45.40 -13.90 -29.13
N PRO A 110 44.82 -14.14 -27.95
CA PRO A 110 45.34 -15.14 -27.02
C PRO A 110 45.38 -16.52 -27.67
N VAL A 111 46.39 -17.31 -27.35
CA VAL A 111 46.51 -18.69 -27.83
C VAL A 111 45.39 -19.52 -27.21
N GLU A 112 44.60 -20.19 -28.04
CA GLU A 112 43.60 -21.16 -27.56
C GLU A 112 44.28 -22.51 -27.33
N TRP A 113 44.48 -22.83 -26.05
CA TRP A 113 44.91 -24.13 -25.61
C TRP A 113 43.71 -25.07 -25.41
N PRO A 114 43.86 -26.40 -25.54
CA PRO A 114 42.92 -27.31 -24.95
C PRO A 114 42.78 -27.06 -23.44
N LEU A 115 41.64 -27.43 -22.84
CA LEU A 115 41.45 -27.30 -21.40
C LEU A 115 42.56 -28.06 -20.67
N PRO A 116 43.41 -27.43 -19.84
CA PRO A 116 44.55 -28.12 -19.20
C PRO A 116 44.19 -29.39 -18.42
N ILE A 117 42.99 -29.42 -17.82
CA ILE A 117 42.47 -30.58 -17.06
C ILE A 117 42.28 -31.81 -17.95
N THR A 118 42.09 -31.68 -19.28
CA THR A 118 41.92 -32.82 -20.18
C THR A 118 43.18 -33.69 -20.27
N SER A 119 44.36 -33.11 -19.89
CA SER A 119 45.61 -33.86 -19.80
C SER A 119 45.72 -34.78 -18.55
N TRP A 120 44.69 -34.80 -17.67
CA TRP A 120 44.66 -35.77 -16.56
C TRP A 120 44.77 -37.20 -17.07
N GLY A 121 45.70 -37.98 -16.50
CA GLY A 121 45.94 -39.35 -16.93
C GLY A 121 46.50 -39.52 -18.34
N SER A 122 46.99 -38.43 -18.97
CA SER A 122 47.63 -38.49 -20.29
C SER A 122 48.88 -39.41 -20.27
N PRO A 123 49.04 -40.29 -21.25
CA PRO A 123 50.22 -41.14 -21.37
C PRO A 123 51.53 -40.36 -21.68
N GLN A 124 51.41 -39.10 -22.02
CA GLN A 124 52.57 -38.21 -22.28
C GLN A 124 53.23 -37.68 -21.02
N TRP A 125 52.59 -37.85 -19.85
CA TRP A 125 53.24 -37.50 -18.60
C TRP A 125 54.31 -38.54 -18.26
N ALA A 126 55.55 -38.11 -18.07
CA ALA A 126 56.62 -38.98 -17.70
C ALA A 126 56.40 -39.61 -16.30
N ALA A 127 56.61 -40.91 -16.18
CA ALA A 127 56.50 -41.62 -14.91
C ALA A 127 57.67 -41.26 -13.97
N ASP A 128 58.89 -41.12 -14.56
CA ASP A 128 60.17 -40.86 -13.86
C ASP A 128 60.92 -39.74 -14.60
N SER A 129 61.90 -39.17 -13.92
CA SER A 129 62.82 -38.22 -14.53
C SER A 129 63.66 -38.85 -15.63
N PRO A 130 63.89 -38.21 -16.76
CA PRO A 130 64.83 -38.62 -17.78
C PRO A 130 66.23 -38.78 -17.17
N PRO A 131 67.06 -39.65 -17.74
CA PRO A 131 68.47 -39.77 -17.30
C PRO A 131 69.17 -38.42 -17.34
N ALA A 132 70.14 -38.21 -16.40
CA ALA A 132 70.89 -36.96 -16.36
C ALA A 132 71.57 -36.68 -17.69
N GLY A 133 71.46 -35.51 -18.27
CA GLY A 133 72.04 -35.13 -19.57
C GLY A 133 71.21 -35.59 -20.78
N ALA A 134 70.07 -36.31 -20.61
CA ALA A 134 69.20 -36.61 -21.74
C ALA A 134 68.53 -35.32 -22.29
N PRO A 135 68.41 -35.18 -23.61
CA PRO A 135 67.77 -34.03 -24.21
C PRO A 135 66.25 -34.07 -23.91
N VAL A 136 65.69 -32.96 -23.41
CA VAL A 136 64.26 -32.78 -23.19
C VAL A 136 63.74 -31.83 -24.25
N PRO A 137 63.25 -32.34 -25.39
CA PRO A 137 62.70 -31.48 -26.41
C PRO A 137 61.41 -30.80 -25.95
N PRO A 138 61.11 -29.55 -26.34
CA PRO A 138 59.85 -28.93 -26.07
C PRO A 138 58.66 -29.70 -26.70
N LEU A 139 57.49 -29.69 -26.06
CA LEU A 139 56.27 -30.28 -26.60
C LEU A 139 55.65 -29.32 -27.66
N ALA A 140 55.05 -29.91 -28.72
CA ALA A 140 54.34 -29.16 -29.74
C ALA A 140 52.99 -28.61 -29.24
N SER A 141 52.38 -29.28 -28.28
CA SER A 141 51.08 -28.95 -27.65
C SER A 141 51.04 -29.34 -26.20
N VAL A 142 49.98 -28.93 -25.49
CA VAL A 142 49.61 -29.46 -24.16
C VAL A 142 49.52 -31.00 -24.25
N PRO A 143 49.93 -31.75 -23.21
CA PRO A 143 49.84 -33.19 -23.25
C PRO A 143 48.46 -33.67 -23.70
N ALA A 144 48.44 -34.74 -24.54
CA ALA A 144 47.20 -35.23 -25.14
C ALA A 144 46.12 -35.55 -24.08
N PRO A 145 44.84 -35.48 -24.47
CA PRO A 145 43.76 -35.83 -23.54
C PRO A 145 43.92 -37.24 -22.97
N GLY A 146 43.67 -37.35 -21.67
CA GLY A 146 43.59 -38.60 -20.95
C GLY A 146 42.16 -39.21 -20.93
N PRO A 147 41.81 -40.02 -19.91
CA PRO A 147 40.53 -40.75 -19.89
C PRO A 147 39.30 -39.92 -19.52
N LEU A 148 39.45 -38.64 -19.22
CA LEU A 148 38.30 -37.76 -18.91
C LEU A 148 37.48 -37.47 -20.17
N ASP A 149 36.41 -38.19 -20.36
CA ASP A 149 35.45 -37.97 -21.46
C ASP A 149 34.07 -37.45 -20.97
N LEU A 150 33.29 -36.89 -21.88
CA LEU A 150 31.99 -36.33 -21.54
C LEU A 150 30.94 -37.38 -21.09
N GLY A 151 31.03 -38.60 -21.56
CA GLY A 151 30.13 -39.68 -21.17
C GLY A 151 30.34 -40.11 -19.72
N ALA A 152 31.61 -40.32 -19.33
CA ALA A 152 31.97 -40.59 -17.94
C ALA A 152 31.64 -39.42 -17.01
N LEU A 153 31.83 -38.18 -17.48
CA LEU A 153 31.45 -37.00 -16.76
C LEU A 153 29.93 -36.93 -16.48
N ALA A 154 29.10 -37.36 -17.42
CA ALA A 154 27.63 -37.39 -17.22
C ALA A 154 27.24 -38.37 -16.09
N ALA A 155 27.90 -39.55 -16.00
CA ALA A 155 27.68 -40.48 -14.90
C ALA A 155 28.13 -39.91 -13.54
N PHE A 156 29.28 -39.23 -13.51
CA PHE A 156 29.77 -38.52 -12.33
C PHE A 156 28.82 -37.47 -11.81
N VAL A 157 28.28 -36.65 -12.73
CA VAL A 157 27.29 -35.60 -12.47
C VAL A 157 26.01 -36.14 -11.86
N THR A 158 25.51 -37.30 -12.38
CA THR A 158 24.28 -37.92 -11.86
C THR A 158 24.41 -38.28 -10.39
N ALA A 159 25.58 -38.81 -9.98
CA ALA A 159 25.84 -39.16 -8.58
C ALA A 159 25.95 -37.93 -7.65
N ARG A 160 26.20 -36.76 -8.18
CA ARG A 160 26.45 -35.51 -7.42
C ARG A 160 25.40 -34.41 -7.66
N GLY A 161 24.27 -34.75 -8.24
CA GLY A 161 23.22 -33.82 -8.70
C GLY A 161 22.83 -32.76 -7.70
N ARG A 162 22.72 -33.11 -6.41
CA ARG A 162 22.31 -32.20 -5.32
C ARG A 162 23.25 -31.01 -5.08
N TRP A 163 24.51 -31.12 -5.49
CA TRP A 163 25.53 -30.07 -5.24
C TRP A 163 25.76 -29.17 -6.44
N LEU A 164 25.32 -29.58 -7.63
CA LEU A 164 25.68 -28.94 -8.87
C LEU A 164 25.34 -27.46 -8.92
N ALA A 165 24.14 -27.07 -8.49
CA ALA A 165 23.71 -25.67 -8.53
C ALA A 165 24.61 -24.78 -7.65
N GLY A 166 24.90 -25.22 -6.42
CA GLY A 166 25.81 -24.50 -5.53
C GLY A 166 27.25 -24.45 -6.09
N PHE A 167 27.74 -25.58 -6.60
CA PHE A 167 29.06 -25.67 -7.22
C PHE A 167 29.20 -24.74 -8.44
N PHE A 168 28.22 -24.72 -9.34
CA PHE A 168 28.25 -23.83 -10.52
C PHE A 168 28.15 -22.35 -10.14
N ALA A 169 27.39 -22.03 -9.10
CA ALA A 169 27.34 -20.66 -8.59
C ALA A 169 28.70 -20.21 -8.05
N ASP A 170 29.40 -21.09 -7.32
CA ASP A 170 30.72 -20.80 -6.79
C ASP A 170 31.79 -20.78 -7.90
N VAL A 171 31.71 -21.66 -8.90
CA VAL A 171 32.60 -21.67 -10.09
C VAL A 171 32.42 -20.39 -10.92
N ARG A 172 31.17 -19.93 -11.12
CA ARG A 172 30.89 -18.66 -11.76
C ARG A 172 31.55 -17.50 -10.99
N ARG A 173 31.39 -17.49 -9.66
CA ARG A 173 31.97 -16.45 -8.80
C ARG A 173 33.48 -16.40 -8.93
N LEU A 174 34.17 -17.57 -8.94
CA LEU A 174 35.62 -17.65 -9.17
C LEU A 174 36.04 -17.10 -10.55
N ALA A 175 35.20 -17.27 -11.56
CA ALA A 175 35.48 -16.76 -12.90
C ALA A 175 35.26 -15.25 -13.05
N GLU A 176 34.36 -14.68 -12.25
CA GLU A 176 34.03 -13.24 -12.24
C GLU A 176 34.91 -12.45 -11.27
N ASP A 177 35.26 -13.02 -10.09
CA ASP A 177 36.04 -12.39 -9.02
C ASP A 177 37.24 -13.24 -8.62
N PRO A 178 38.45 -12.82 -8.99
CA PRO A 178 39.66 -13.52 -8.56
C PRO A 178 39.90 -13.58 -7.04
N ALA A 179 39.25 -12.67 -6.29
CA ALA A 179 39.33 -12.64 -4.82
C ALA A 179 38.25 -13.51 -4.13
N ALA A 180 37.39 -14.16 -4.91
CA ALA A 180 36.38 -15.06 -4.35
C ALA A 180 36.99 -16.19 -3.52
N PRO A 181 36.27 -16.73 -2.52
CA PRO A 181 36.72 -17.87 -1.73
C PRO A 181 37.10 -19.07 -2.60
N GLN A 182 38.23 -19.71 -2.27
CA GLN A 182 38.71 -20.89 -3.00
C GLN A 182 37.72 -22.05 -2.81
N LEU A 183 37.52 -22.87 -3.86
CA LEU A 183 36.75 -24.13 -3.76
C LEU A 183 37.64 -25.24 -3.28
N VAL A 184 37.24 -25.89 -2.21
CA VAL A 184 37.93 -27.09 -1.70
C VAL A 184 37.04 -28.31 -1.91
N LEU A 185 37.58 -29.30 -2.63
CA LEU A 185 36.89 -30.53 -2.99
C LEU A 185 37.51 -31.67 -2.16
N VAL A 186 36.77 -32.20 -1.22
CA VAL A 186 37.14 -33.35 -0.39
C VAL A 186 36.56 -34.59 -1.04
N GLU A 187 37.43 -35.41 -1.67
CA GLU A 187 37.07 -36.65 -2.36
C GLU A 187 37.97 -37.82 -1.93
N GLN A 188 37.54 -39.03 -2.18
CA GLN A 188 38.35 -40.23 -1.83
C GLN A 188 39.64 -40.31 -2.62
N ASP A 189 39.65 -39.77 -3.85
CA ASP A 189 40.80 -39.83 -4.74
C ASP A 189 40.90 -38.57 -5.61
N SER A 190 42.05 -38.37 -6.23
CA SER A 190 42.34 -37.24 -7.07
C SER A 190 41.67 -37.30 -8.46
N GLU A 191 41.22 -38.46 -8.88
CA GLU A 191 40.45 -38.61 -10.13
C GLU A 191 39.03 -38.01 -9.99
N ALA A 192 38.37 -38.26 -8.87
CA ALA A 192 37.08 -37.60 -8.58
C ALA A 192 37.19 -36.06 -8.54
N VAL A 193 38.32 -35.56 -7.99
CA VAL A 193 38.61 -34.11 -8.05
C VAL A 193 38.83 -33.65 -9.49
N ALA A 194 39.54 -34.43 -10.32
CA ALA A 194 39.73 -34.10 -11.73
C ALA A 194 38.41 -33.99 -12.51
N TRP A 195 37.43 -34.86 -12.20
CA TRP A 195 36.07 -34.79 -12.74
C TRP A 195 35.34 -33.49 -12.35
N TRP A 196 35.42 -33.08 -11.09
CA TRP A 196 34.88 -31.77 -10.64
C TRP A 196 35.50 -30.61 -11.41
N ILE A 197 36.83 -30.60 -11.58
CA ILE A 197 37.56 -29.56 -12.31
C ILE A 197 37.13 -29.56 -13.80
N MET A 198 37.02 -30.75 -14.39
CA MET A 198 36.55 -30.89 -15.77
C MET A 198 35.12 -30.32 -15.93
N LEU A 199 34.25 -30.62 -14.98
CA LEU A 199 32.89 -30.09 -14.93
C LEU A 199 32.90 -28.56 -14.82
N ALA A 200 33.69 -27.99 -13.90
CA ALA A 200 33.86 -26.54 -13.77
C ALA A 200 34.32 -25.89 -15.09
N CYS A 201 35.31 -26.47 -15.75
CA CYS A 201 35.80 -25.96 -17.02
C CYS A 201 34.77 -26.08 -18.17
N SER A 202 33.87 -27.06 -18.10
CA SER A 202 32.91 -27.37 -19.15
C SER A 202 31.70 -26.39 -19.15
N VAL A 203 31.34 -25.86 -17.98
CA VAL A 203 30.22 -24.89 -17.86
C VAL A 203 30.67 -23.44 -18.13
N LEU A 204 31.96 -23.17 -18.02
CA LEU A 204 32.53 -21.85 -18.27
C LEU A 204 32.77 -21.62 -19.76
N PRO A 205 32.81 -20.36 -20.23
CA PRO A 205 33.35 -20.03 -21.52
C PRO A 205 34.76 -20.62 -21.65
N HIS A 206 35.10 -21.20 -22.81
CA HIS A 206 36.34 -21.94 -23.02
C HIS A 206 37.59 -21.20 -22.51
N ARG A 207 37.70 -19.89 -22.84
CA ARG A 207 38.77 -19.02 -22.35
C ARG A 207 38.85 -18.96 -20.82
N ARG A 208 37.70 -18.86 -20.14
CA ARG A 208 37.64 -18.80 -18.66
C ARG A 208 38.03 -20.16 -18.05
N GLY A 209 37.56 -21.27 -18.64
CA GLY A 209 37.95 -22.61 -18.24
C GLY A 209 39.45 -22.89 -18.40
N GLN A 210 40.09 -22.37 -19.47
CA GLN A 210 41.54 -22.47 -19.65
C GLN A 210 42.36 -21.73 -18.58
N TRP A 211 41.79 -20.73 -17.96
CA TRP A 211 42.46 -19.85 -17.00
C TRP A 211 42.18 -20.20 -15.54
N LEU A 212 41.25 -21.06 -15.32
CA LEU A 212 40.91 -21.55 -13.99
C LEU A 212 42.07 -22.32 -13.38
N THR A 213 42.63 -21.81 -12.30
CA THR A 213 43.76 -22.45 -11.62
C THR A 213 43.26 -23.56 -10.69
N PHE A 214 43.95 -24.68 -10.67
CA PHE A 214 43.53 -25.83 -9.87
C PHE A 214 44.69 -26.70 -9.41
N THR A 215 44.41 -27.52 -8.40
CA THR A 215 45.21 -28.71 -8.11
C THR A 215 44.29 -29.87 -7.76
N THR A 216 44.52 -31.04 -8.34
CA THR A 216 43.72 -32.25 -8.04
C THR A 216 44.02 -32.85 -6.68
N TYR A 217 45.17 -32.53 -6.11
CA TYR A 217 45.58 -32.95 -4.78
C TYR A 217 46.57 -31.99 -4.13
N THR A 218 46.36 -31.71 -2.85
CA THR A 218 47.37 -31.13 -1.96
C THR A 218 47.14 -31.58 -0.52
N ARG A 219 48.21 -31.88 0.22
CA ARG A 219 48.16 -32.16 1.66
C ARG A 219 47.96 -30.90 2.50
N ARG A 220 48.31 -29.72 1.94
CA ARG A 220 48.26 -28.42 2.65
C ARG A 220 47.41 -27.41 1.93
N PRO A 221 46.06 -27.53 1.98
CA PRO A 221 45.19 -26.61 1.32
C PRO A 221 45.39 -25.14 1.77
N GLN A 222 45.89 -24.93 3.01
CA GLN A 222 46.16 -23.58 3.54
C GLN A 222 47.26 -22.82 2.77
N LEU A 223 48.18 -23.56 2.12
CA LEU A 223 49.27 -22.99 1.33
C LEU A 223 48.98 -22.97 -0.16
N ALA A 224 47.87 -23.59 -0.58
CA ALA A 224 47.49 -23.66 -1.98
C ALA A 224 47.02 -22.29 -2.48
N ARG A 225 47.50 -21.88 -3.67
CA ARG A 225 47.14 -20.60 -4.32
C ARG A 225 46.11 -20.76 -5.42
N GLN A 226 45.77 -21.97 -5.78
CA GLN A 226 44.85 -22.31 -6.84
C GLN A 226 43.39 -22.00 -6.42
N GLN A 227 42.53 -21.71 -7.39
CA GLN A 227 41.12 -21.39 -7.19
C GLN A 227 40.31 -22.65 -6.79
N ILE A 228 40.65 -23.81 -7.36
CA ILE A 228 40.08 -25.13 -7.00
C ILE A 228 41.15 -26.03 -6.41
N ILE A 229 40.87 -26.58 -5.25
CA ILE A 229 41.83 -27.33 -4.47
C ILE A 229 41.22 -28.70 -4.13
N GLY A 230 41.86 -29.78 -4.57
CA GLY A 230 41.52 -31.16 -4.18
C GLY A 230 42.28 -31.58 -2.93
N VAL A 231 41.57 -32.25 -2.05
CA VAL A 231 42.17 -32.85 -0.84
C VAL A 231 41.54 -34.22 -0.60
N VAL A 232 42.30 -35.16 0.00
CA VAL A 232 41.72 -36.40 0.55
C VAL A 232 41.11 -36.10 1.94
N PRO A 233 40.23 -36.98 2.46
CA PRO A 233 39.48 -36.71 3.68
C PRO A 233 40.34 -36.34 4.90
N GLU A 234 41.48 -37.00 5.05
CA GLU A 234 42.40 -36.82 6.18
C GLU A 234 43.11 -35.46 6.14
N ASP A 235 43.31 -34.94 4.94
CA ASP A 235 43.95 -33.65 4.70
C ASP A 235 42.93 -32.46 4.72
N GLY A 236 41.63 -32.78 4.59
CA GLY A 236 40.55 -31.82 4.73
C GLY A 236 40.18 -31.40 6.16
N LEU A 237 40.79 -32.09 7.16
CA LEU A 237 40.56 -31.78 8.56
C LEU A 237 41.14 -30.40 8.92
N GLY A 238 40.33 -29.56 9.58
CA GLY A 238 40.74 -28.20 10.00
C GLY A 238 40.36 -27.07 9.04
N LEU A 239 39.57 -27.33 8.01
CA LEU A 239 39.01 -26.29 7.13
C LEU A 239 37.68 -25.71 7.69
N ALA A 240 37.07 -26.36 8.66
CA ALA A 240 35.86 -25.88 9.34
C ALA A 240 36.14 -24.54 10.05
N GLY A 241 35.19 -23.60 9.96
CA GLY A 241 35.29 -22.25 10.53
C GLY A 241 36.10 -21.26 9.68
N GLN A 242 36.45 -21.61 8.45
CA GLN A 242 37.15 -20.75 7.50
C GLN A 242 36.29 -20.47 6.24
N GLU A 243 34.98 -20.36 6.40
CA GLU A 243 34.00 -20.17 5.30
C GLU A 243 34.25 -18.87 4.52
N HIS A 244 34.91 -17.88 5.13
CA HIS A 244 35.30 -16.62 4.47
C HIS A 244 36.43 -16.84 3.44
N ARG A 245 37.22 -17.91 3.58
CA ARG A 245 38.34 -18.24 2.70
C ARG A 245 38.05 -19.41 1.78
N TYR A 246 37.22 -20.39 2.25
CA TYR A 246 36.96 -21.62 1.54
C TYR A 246 35.49 -21.94 1.40
N ARG A 247 35.12 -22.44 0.23
CA ARG A 247 33.83 -23.09 -0.05
C ARG A 247 34.11 -24.59 -0.15
N VAL A 248 33.77 -25.35 0.88
CA VAL A 248 34.15 -26.76 1.02
C VAL A 248 33.02 -27.68 0.58
N TYR A 249 33.31 -28.49 -0.45
CA TYR A 249 32.44 -29.57 -0.91
C TYR A 249 33.05 -30.91 -0.46
N ASP A 250 32.45 -31.53 0.57
CA ASP A 250 32.93 -32.78 1.15
C ASP A 250 32.00 -33.94 0.74
N ALA A 251 32.39 -34.66 -0.32
CA ALA A 251 31.64 -35.79 -0.83
C ALA A 251 31.61 -36.97 0.15
N THR A 252 32.60 -37.09 1.03
CA THR A 252 32.72 -38.18 1.98
C THR A 252 31.78 -38.05 3.18
N ARG A 253 31.48 -36.84 3.57
CA ARG A 253 30.53 -36.49 4.65
C ARG A 253 29.19 -35.99 4.12
N ALA A 254 29.02 -36.00 2.81
CA ALA A 254 27.82 -35.46 2.17
C ALA A 254 27.53 -33.99 2.53
N ALA A 255 28.60 -33.21 2.79
CA ALA A 255 28.51 -31.80 3.17
C ALA A 255 28.87 -30.88 1.99
N ALA A 256 28.12 -29.81 1.86
CA ALA A 256 28.36 -28.72 0.91
C ALA A 256 28.03 -27.38 1.56
N PRO A 257 28.62 -26.27 1.09
CA PRO A 257 28.27 -24.94 1.57
C PRO A 257 26.83 -24.61 1.18
N GLU A 258 26.21 -23.69 1.93
CA GLU A 258 24.89 -23.18 1.57
C GLU A 258 24.95 -22.58 0.16
N ALA A 259 24.03 -23.03 -0.70
CA ALA A 259 23.98 -22.60 -2.09
C ALA A 259 23.39 -21.17 -2.16
N ALA A 260 24.09 -20.26 -2.80
CA ALA A 260 23.50 -18.97 -3.18
C ALA A 260 22.39 -19.20 -4.24
N ARG A 261 21.32 -18.42 -4.16
CA ARG A 261 20.28 -18.42 -5.20
C ARG A 261 20.87 -17.81 -6.50
N ASP A 262 21.18 -18.65 -7.44
CA ASP A 262 21.73 -18.29 -8.74
C ASP A 262 20.96 -19.02 -9.85
N VAL A 263 20.14 -18.28 -10.59
CA VAL A 263 19.27 -18.84 -11.63
C VAL A 263 20.07 -19.48 -12.78
N TRP A 264 21.23 -18.88 -13.15
CA TRP A 264 22.10 -19.43 -14.18
C TRP A 264 22.67 -20.77 -13.72
N ALA A 265 23.21 -20.84 -12.51
CA ALA A 265 23.80 -22.04 -11.95
C ALA A 265 22.76 -23.16 -11.76
N GLN A 266 21.57 -22.81 -11.33
CA GLN A 266 20.45 -23.73 -11.20
C GLN A 266 20.03 -24.30 -12.57
N THR A 267 19.90 -23.44 -13.58
CA THR A 267 19.59 -23.85 -14.96
C THR A 267 20.70 -24.75 -15.52
N ALA A 268 21.97 -24.39 -15.31
CA ALA A 268 23.12 -25.18 -15.73
C ALA A 268 23.13 -26.57 -15.08
N ALA A 269 22.79 -26.65 -13.79
CA ALA A 269 22.71 -27.94 -13.07
C ALA A 269 21.60 -28.85 -13.67
N LEU A 270 20.44 -28.27 -13.97
CA LEU A 270 19.32 -29.02 -14.59
C LEU A 270 19.65 -29.48 -16.00
N ILE A 271 20.36 -28.69 -16.79
CA ILE A 271 20.85 -29.07 -18.13
C ILE A 271 21.80 -30.28 -18.03
N TRP A 272 22.74 -30.27 -17.09
CA TRP A 272 23.64 -31.37 -16.87
C TRP A 272 22.93 -32.64 -16.40
N GLN A 273 21.96 -32.51 -15.48
CA GLN A 273 21.14 -33.61 -15.02
C GLN A 273 20.27 -34.21 -16.15
N ALA A 274 19.80 -33.36 -17.04
CA ALA A 274 19.04 -33.76 -18.23
C ALA A 274 19.91 -34.28 -19.38
N GLN A 275 21.25 -34.31 -19.23
CA GLN A 275 22.24 -34.72 -20.24
C GLN A 275 22.11 -33.91 -21.56
N ARG A 276 21.91 -32.59 -21.46
CA ARG A 276 21.72 -31.67 -22.59
C ARG A 276 22.85 -30.60 -22.69
N GLN A 277 24.09 -31.06 -22.50
CA GLN A 277 25.27 -30.19 -22.45
C GLN A 277 25.53 -29.39 -23.73
N GLU A 278 25.03 -29.86 -24.87
CA GLU A 278 25.08 -29.15 -26.15
C GLU A 278 24.49 -27.74 -26.09
N LEU A 279 23.52 -27.50 -25.16
CA LEU A 279 22.88 -26.22 -25.00
C LEU A 279 23.87 -25.10 -24.60
N PHE A 280 24.96 -25.40 -23.91
CA PHE A 280 26.02 -24.43 -23.64
C PHE A 280 26.74 -23.95 -24.91
N ALA A 281 26.84 -24.82 -25.93
CA ALA A 281 27.36 -24.42 -27.24
C ALA A 281 26.31 -23.63 -28.03
N ASP A 282 25.03 -24.05 -27.98
CA ASP A 282 23.93 -23.40 -28.67
C ASP A 282 23.72 -21.95 -28.23
N VAL A 283 23.83 -21.64 -26.91
CA VAL A 283 23.73 -20.26 -26.41
C VAL A 283 24.72 -19.34 -27.14
N ARG A 284 25.94 -19.81 -27.41
CA ARG A 284 26.97 -19.01 -28.09
C ARG A 284 26.69 -18.75 -29.58
N GLN A 285 25.77 -19.52 -30.14
CA GLN A 285 25.37 -19.43 -31.56
C GLN A 285 24.05 -18.68 -31.76
N LEU A 286 23.41 -18.25 -30.69
CA LEU A 286 22.17 -17.47 -30.77
C LEU A 286 22.41 -16.16 -31.56
N PRO A 287 21.51 -15.80 -32.48
CA PRO A 287 21.64 -14.57 -33.24
C PRO A 287 21.37 -13.35 -32.37
N GLY A 288 22.10 -12.26 -32.62
CA GLY A 288 21.96 -11.00 -31.91
C GLY A 288 23.23 -10.46 -31.33
N GLU A 289 23.14 -9.55 -30.38
CA GLU A 289 24.31 -9.03 -29.65
C GLU A 289 24.89 -10.15 -28.75
N PRO A 290 26.20 -10.11 -28.45
CA PRO A 290 26.81 -11.08 -27.56
C PRO A 290 26.18 -10.97 -26.17
N TYR A 291 25.55 -12.03 -25.73
CA TYR A 291 24.97 -12.14 -24.39
C TYR A 291 26.05 -12.35 -23.34
N GLY A 292 25.80 -11.88 -22.12
CA GLY A 292 26.70 -12.11 -21.01
C GLY A 292 26.94 -13.61 -20.79
N PRO A 293 28.19 -14.05 -20.53
CA PRO A 293 28.54 -15.47 -20.44
C PRO A 293 27.78 -16.20 -19.32
N TYR A 294 27.22 -15.48 -18.36
CA TYR A 294 26.48 -16.02 -17.22
C TYR A 294 25.06 -15.47 -17.15
N GLU A 295 24.52 -15.01 -18.26
CA GLU A 295 23.13 -14.56 -18.35
C GLU A 295 22.21 -15.79 -18.30
N ALA A 296 21.28 -15.79 -17.34
CA ALA A 296 20.40 -16.92 -17.13
C ALA A 296 19.35 -17.08 -18.23
N GLY A 297 18.85 -15.95 -18.77
CA GLY A 297 17.76 -15.92 -19.72
C GLY A 297 17.97 -16.77 -20.99
N PRO A 298 19.03 -16.57 -21.77
CA PRO A 298 19.28 -17.34 -23.00
C PRO A 298 19.46 -18.83 -22.74
N LEU A 299 20.19 -19.17 -21.66
CA LEU A 299 20.39 -20.57 -21.28
C LEU A 299 19.07 -21.24 -20.86
N ALA A 300 18.27 -20.55 -20.05
CA ALA A 300 16.96 -21.04 -19.61
C ALA A 300 15.96 -21.16 -20.77
N ALA A 301 15.97 -20.23 -21.70
CA ALA A 301 15.12 -20.29 -22.90
C ALA A 301 15.41 -21.52 -23.75
N LEU A 302 16.69 -21.80 -24.04
CA LEU A 302 17.10 -23.00 -24.76
C LEU A 302 16.80 -24.28 -23.99
N ALA A 303 17.02 -24.29 -22.67
CA ALA A 303 16.68 -25.42 -21.81
C ALA A 303 15.20 -25.78 -21.86
N LEU A 304 14.31 -24.79 -21.73
CA LEU A 304 12.86 -24.99 -21.86
C LEU A 304 12.47 -25.47 -23.25
N ALA A 305 13.02 -24.84 -24.30
CA ALA A 305 12.76 -25.26 -25.68
C ALA A 305 13.25 -26.70 -25.96
N ALA A 306 14.30 -27.14 -25.26
CA ALA A 306 14.81 -28.50 -25.31
C ALA A 306 14.09 -29.51 -24.39
N GLY A 307 13.06 -29.09 -23.66
CA GLY A 307 12.26 -29.92 -22.78
C GLY A 307 12.85 -30.14 -21.37
N VAL A 308 13.87 -29.38 -20.99
CA VAL A 308 14.43 -29.40 -19.63
C VAL A 308 13.46 -28.69 -18.68
N GLY A 309 13.01 -29.36 -17.63
CA GLY A 309 12.15 -28.77 -16.60
C GLY A 309 12.92 -27.77 -15.76
N LEU A 310 12.45 -26.53 -15.66
CA LEU A 310 13.01 -25.47 -14.83
C LEU A 310 12.05 -25.10 -13.69
N ASP A 311 12.59 -24.52 -12.62
CA ASP A 311 11.81 -23.92 -11.57
C ASP A 311 11.20 -22.58 -12.01
N SER A 312 10.39 -21.96 -11.13
CA SER A 312 9.73 -20.68 -11.41
C SER A 312 10.73 -19.57 -11.77
N ALA A 313 11.90 -19.52 -11.15
CA ALA A 313 12.92 -18.51 -11.42
C ALA A 313 13.54 -18.69 -12.82
N GLY A 314 13.85 -19.92 -13.18
CA GLY A 314 14.35 -20.25 -14.52
C GLY A 314 13.33 -19.97 -15.62
N ARG A 315 12.05 -20.34 -15.38
CA ARG A 315 10.96 -20.04 -16.33
C ARG A 315 10.73 -18.53 -16.48
N THR A 316 10.82 -17.77 -15.38
CA THR A 316 10.76 -16.31 -15.40
C THR A 316 11.88 -15.71 -16.25
N ALA A 317 13.12 -16.12 -16.00
CA ALA A 317 14.28 -15.63 -16.74
C ALA A 317 14.16 -15.93 -18.25
N ALA A 318 13.69 -17.12 -18.61
CA ALA A 318 13.47 -17.49 -20.00
C ALA A 318 12.40 -16.62 -20.67
N ALA A 319 11.25 -16.44 -20.01
CA ALA A 319 10.15 -15.66 -20.55
C ALA A 319 10.54 -14.18 -20.74
N ASP A 320 11.21 -13.58 -19.77
CA ASP A 320 11.65 -12.18 -19.83
C ASP A 320 12.71 -11.97 -20.92
N TRP A 321 13.66 -12.90 -21.00
CA TRP A 321 14.70 -12.77 -22.03
C TRP A 321 14.10 -12.86 -23.43
N VAL A 322 13.23 -13.84 -23.70
CA VAL A 322 12.58 -13.99 -25.02
C VAL A 322 11.67 -12.80 -25.33
N ALA A 323 10.99 -12.23 -24.34
CA ALA A 323 10.19 -11.01 -24.53
C ALA A 323 11.05 -9.84 -25.10
N GLY A 324 12.30 -9.70 -24.65
CA GLY A 324 13.25 -8.72 -25.17
C GLY A 324 13.95 -9.15 -26.48
N HIS A 325 14.04 -10.45 -26.74
CA HIS A 325 14.85 -11.03 -27.82
C HIS A 325 14.06 -12.00 -28.69
N ARG A 326 12.85 -11.65 -29.07
CA ARG A 326 11.89 -12.53 -29.79
C ARG A 326 12.40 -13.17 -31.08
N LYS A 327 13.45 -12.58 -31.72
CA LYS A 327 14.08 -13.06 -32.96
C LYS A 327 15.26 -14.00 -32.70
N ALA A 328 15.65 -14.22 -31.46
CA ALA A 328 16.80 -15.05 -31.12
C ALA A 328 16.51 -16.56 -31.24
N LEU A 329 15.25 -16.96 -31.14
CA LEU A 329 14.81 -18.35 -31.31
C LEU A 329 14.09 -18.52 -32.65
N ASP A 330 14.29 -19.67 -33.29
CA ASP A 330 13.46 -20.08 -34.41
C ASP A 330 12.04 -20.47 -33.95
N ASP A 331 11.11 -20.55 -34.91
CA ASP A 331 9.70 -20.84 -34.67
C ASP A 331 9.49 -22.15 -33.90
N GLY A 332 10.29 -23.19 -34.16
CA GLY A 332 10.20 -24.48 -33.50
C GLY A 332 10.58 -24.39 -32.02
N ARG A 333 11.71 -23.74 -31.72
CA ARG A 333 12.18 -23.51 -30.33
C ARG A 333 11.22 -22.57 -29.57
N LEU A 334 10.71 -21.55 -30.26
CA LEU A 334 9.74 -20.63 -29.65
C LEU A 334 8.42 -21.32 -29.30
N HIS A 335 7.93 -22.19 -30.21
CA HIS A 335 6.74 -23.00 -29.94
C HIS A 335 6.96 -23.95 -28.75
N ALA A 336 8.08 -24.65 -28.71
CA ALA A 336 8.41 -25.60 -27.65
C ALA A 336 8.52 -24.88 -26.28
N LEU A 337 9.15 -23.69 -26.25
CA LEU A 337 9.24 -22.84 -25.06
C LEU A 337 7.86 -22.38 -24.58
N ALA A 338 7.03 -21.86 -25.47
CA ALA A 338 5.68 -21.40 -25.11
C ALA A 338 4.82 -22.56 -24.60
N ALA A 339 4.92 -23.73 -25.22
CA ALA A 339 4.25 -24.96 -24.77
C ALA A 339 4.75 -25.40 -23.38
N ALA A 340 6.07 -25.27 -23.11
CA ALA A 340 6.63 -25.58 -21.79
C ALA A 340 6.16 -24.60 -20.71
N LEU A 341 6.14 -23.30 -21.01
CA LEU A 341 5.62 -22.26 -20.11
C LEU A 341 4.12 -22.40 -19.85
N GLY A 342 3.35 -22.84 -20.83
CA GLY A 342 1.90 -23.06 -20.71
C GLY A 342 1.51 -24.25 -19.84
N ARG A 343 2.43 -25.16 -19.51
CA ARG A 343 2.14 -26.33 -18.65
C ARG A 343 1.81 -25.91 -17.24
N PRO A 344 0.89 -26.60 -16.54
CA PRO A 344 0.64 -26.37 -15.13
C PRO A 344 1.92 -26.57 -14.30
N ALA A 345 2.20 -25.65 -13.37
CA ALA A 345 3.33 -25.76 -12.46
C ALA A 345 2.90 -25.31 -11.07
N VAL A 346 3.19 -26.14 -10.05
CA VAL A 346 2.77 -25.89 -8.66
C VAL A 346 3.55 -24.74 -8.02
N ASP A 347 4.80 -24.54 -8.45
CA ASP A 347 5.71 -23.51 -7.96
C ASP A 347 5.58 -22.15 -8.67
N ARG A 348 4.57 -22.00 -9.54
CA ARG A 348 4.39 -20.77 -10.33
C ARG A 348 4.03 -19.58 -9.47
N GLY A 349 4.94 -18.62 -9.39
CA GLY A 349 4.76 -17.38 -8.65
C GLY A 349 4.21 -16.21 -9.48
N PRO A 350 3.88 -15.09 -8.84
CA PRO A 350 3.37 -13.88 -9.51
C PRO A 350 4.37 -13.28 -10.51
N GLU A 351 5.68 -13.38 -10.24
CA GLU A 351 6.75 -12.88 -11.11
C GLU A 351 6.80 -13.64 -12.44
N GLU A 352 6.73 -14.99 -12.41
CA GLU A 352 6.67 -15.82 -13.60
C GLU A 352 5.43 -15.50 -14.43
N ALA A 353 4.31 -15.31 -13.77
CA ALA A 353 3.08 -14.97 -14.45
C ALA A 353 3.13 -13.60 -15.13
N ALA A 354 3.79 -12.62 -14.51
CA ALA A 354 4.04 -11.30 -15.11
C ALA A 354 5.00 -11.42 -16.31
N ALA A 355 6.05 -12.22 -16.21
CA ALA A 355 6.99 -12.49 -17.30
C ALA A 355 6.31 -13.16 -18.50
N CYS A 356 5.45 -14.17 -18.26
CA CYS A 356 4.64 -14.78 -19.30
C CYS A 356 3.69 -13.77 -19.97
N GLY A 357 3.13 -12.83 -19.21
CA GLY A 357 2.32 -11.73 -19.74
C GLY A 357 3.12 -10.80 -20.66
N ARG A 358 4.33 -10.40 -20.25
CA ARG A 358 5.24 -9.60 -21.08
C ARG A 358 5.62 -10.33 -22.36
N LEU A 359 5.93 -11.62 -22.25
CA LEU A 359 6.22 -12.47 -23.41
C LEU A 359 5.03 -12.53 -24.36
N LEU A 360 3.83 -12.79 -23.86
CA LEU A 360 2.61 -12.81 -24.66
C LEU A 360 2.41 -11.48 -25.40
N THR A 361 2.60 -10.35 -24.71
CA THR A 361 2.50 -9.00 -25.31
C THR A 361 3.54 -8.81 -26.42
N ALA A 362 4.79 -9.25 -26.20
CA ALA A 362 5.87 -9.14 -27.19
C ALA A 362 5.65 -10.01 -28.42
N LEU A 363 4.98 -11.14 -28.25
CA LEU A 363 4.66 -12.08 -29.33
C LEU A 363 3.35 -11.76 -30.05
N ALA A 364 2.46 -10.97 -29.45
CA ALA A 364 1.16 -10.62 -30.03
C ALA A 364 1.34 -9.91 -31.38
N GLY A 365 0.65 -10.42 -32.42
CA GLY A 365 0.72 -9.91 -33.80
C GLY A 365 2.04 -10.19 -34.54
N TRP A 366 3.02 -10.84 -33.88
CA TRP A 366 4.30 -11.21 -34.48
C TRP A 366 4.42 -12.73 -34.66
N ALA A 367 4.11 -13.51 -33.62
CA ALA A 367 4.19 -14.97 -33.67
C ALA A 367 2.88 -15.59 -34.18
N PRO A 368 2.94 -16.80 -34.81
CA PRO A 368 1.74 -17.54 -35.17
C PRO A 368 0.84 -17.86 -33.96
N PRO A 369 -0.48 -17.91 -34.11
CA PRO A 369 -1.41 -18.24 -33.02
C PRO A 369 -1.05 -19.51 -32.26
N ALA A 370 -0.54 -20.53 -32.93
CA ALA A 370 -0.11 -21.78 -32.31
C ALA A 370 1.00 -21.61 -31.24
N VAL A 371 1.83 -20.58 -31.39
CA VAL A 371 2.88 -20.25 -30.40
C VAL A 371 2.29 -19.51 -29.22
N THR A 372 1.35 -18.57 -29.42
CA THR A 372 0.78 -17.75 -28.36
C THR A 372 -0.31 -18.45 -27.56
N GLU A 373 -0.98 -19.42 -28.15
CA GLU A 373 -2.13 -20.14 -27.57
C GLU A 373 -1.87 -20.72 -26.16
N PRO A 374 -0.76 -21.41 -25.87
CA PRO A 374 -0.47 -21.92 -24.53
C PRO A 374 -0.33 -20.78 -23.48
N LEU A 375 0.22 -19.64 -23.86
CA LEU A 375 0.40 -18.49 -22.98
C LEU A 375 -0.94 -17.77 -22.75
N VAL A 376 -1.78 -17.66 -23.76
CA VAL A 376 -3.16 -17.13 -23.63
C VAL A 376 -3.97 -17.99 -22.69
N ALA A 377 -3.96 -19.34 -22.88
CA ALA A 377 -4.66 -20.27 -22.00
C ALA A 377 -4.18 -20.12 -20.53
N LEU A 378 -2.86 -20.02 -20.33
CA LEU A 378 -2.29 -19.77 -19.02
C LEU A 378 -2.77 -18.44 -18.41
N ALA A 379 -2.76 -17.36 -19.17
CA ALA A 379 -3.16 -16.04 -18.69
C ALA A 379 -4.66 -16.02 -18.32
N LEU A 380 -5.52 -16.65 -19.14
CA LEU A 380 -6.96 -16.78 -18.85
C LEU A 380 -7.20 -17.59 -17.57
N THR A 381 -6.55 -18.77 -17.46
CA THR A 381 -6.63 -19.60 -16.24
C THR A 381 -6.21 -18.82 -15.00
N ARG A 382 -5.14 -18.05 -15.10
CA ARG A 382 -4.67 -17.20 -13.99
C ARG A 382 -5.71 -16.12 -13.64
N THR A 383 -6.27 -15.42 -14.64
CA THR A 383 -7.27 -14.38 -14.39
C THR A 383 -8.46 -14.96 -13.62
N VAL A 384 -8.90 -16.17 -13.99
CA VAL A 384 -9.98 -16.85 -13.26
C VAL A 384 -9.60 -17.16 -11.81
N ARG A 385 -8.40 -17.70 -11.58
CA ARG A 385 -7.98 -18.17 -10.24
C ARG A 385 -7.48 -17.05 -9.32
N ALA A 386 -6.70 -16.13 -9.86
CA ALA A 386 -5.98 -15.11 -9.08
C ALA A 386 -6.39 -13.65 -9.34
N GLY A 387 -7.20 -13.40 -10.35
CA GLY A 387 -7.55 -12.04 -10.81
C GLY A 387 -6.52 -11.44 -11.76
N GLY A 388 -6.77 -10.20 -12.15
CA GLY A 388 -5.93 -9.41 -13.05
C GLY A 388 -6.49 -9.28 -14.47
N THR A 389 -5.73 -8.64 -15.36
CA THR A 389 -6.13 -8.39 -16.75
C THR A 389 -6.03 -9.65 -17.59
N ALA A 390 -7.06 -9.96 -18.36
CA ALA A 390 -7.06 -11.06 -19.31
C ALA A 390 -6.66 -10.60 -20.71
N PRO A 391 -5.84 -11.37 -21.44
CA PRO A 391 -5.64 -11.15 -22.86
C PRO A 391 -6.92 -11.52 -23.64
N PRO A 392 -7.14 -10.96 -24.83
CA PRO A 392 -8.28 -11.34 -25.68
C PRO A 392 -8.19 -12.81 -26.09
N ALA A 393 -9.26 -13.59 -25.87
CA ALA A 393 -9.29 -15.01 -26.20
C ALA A 393 -9.40 -15.27 -27.72
N GLY A 394 -9.53 -14.25 -28.56
CA GLY A 394 -9.49 -14.38 -30.03
C GLY A 394 -8.19 -14.99 -30.59
N MET A 395 -7.17 -15.13 -29.73
CA MET A 395 -5.90 -15.81 -30.03
C MET A 395 -5.95 -17.33 -29.82
N LEU A 396 -7.05 -17.89 -29.28
CA LEU A 396 -7.24 -19.34 -29.10
C LEU A 396 -7.92 -19.96 -30.31
N GLY A 397 -7.46 -21.14 -30.71
CA GLY A 397 -8.21 -21.98 -31.64
C GLY A 397 -9.53 -22.44 -31.02
N GLU A 398 -10.52 -22.77 -31.87
CA GLU A 398 -11.88 -23.16 -31.44
C GLU A 398 -11.87 -24.36 -30.47
N ALA A 399 -11.10 -25.41 -30.79
CA ALA A 399 -10.97 -26.57 -29.91
C ALA A 399 -10.36 -26.25 -28.54
N SER A 400 -9.36 -25.40 -28.48
CA SER A 400 -8.73 -24.98 -27.21
C SER A 400 -9.64 -24.07 -26.42
N ARG A 401 -10.41 -23.22 -27.09
CA ARG A 401 -11.43 -22.37 -26.44
C ARG A 401 -12.52 -23.22 -25.79
N TYR A 402 -13.06 -24.19 -26.52
CA TYR A 402 -14.09 -25.07 -26.00
C TYR A 402 -13.59 -25.89 -24.78
N ARG A 403 -12.41 -26.49 -24.91
CA ARG A 403 -11.80 -27.24 -23.80
C ARG A 403 -11.58 -26.38 -22.57
N LEU A 404 -11.00 -25.19 -22.76
CA LEU A 404 -10.72 -24.27 -21.68
C LEU A 404 -12.01 -23.71 -21.03
N ALA A 405 -13.03 -23.44 -21.85
CA ALA A 405 -14.36 -23.07 -21.36
C ALA A 405 -14.95 -24.16 -20.44
N THR A 406 -14.93 -25.42 -20.89
CA THR A 406 -15.45 -26.55 -20.11
C THR A 406 -14.66 -26.74 -18.78
N GLU A 407 -13.33 -26.56 -18.83
CA GLU A 407 -12.47 -26.73 -17.66
C GLU A 407 -12.68 -25.62 -16.65
N LEU A 408 -12.77 -24.35 -17.09
CA LEU A 408 -12.79 -23.19 -16.24
C LEU A 408 -14.18 -22.71 -15.82
N GLU A 409 -15.26 -23.15 -16.49
CA GLU A 409 -16.62 -22.68 -16.19
C GLU A 409 -17.00 -22.73 -14.70
N PRO A 410 -16.80 -23.85 -13.98
CA PRO A 410 -17.15 -23.90 -12.55
C PRO A 410 -16.37 -22.89 -11.70
N GLU A 411 -15.06 -22.76 -11.95
CA GLU A 411 -14.18 -21.83 -11.23
C GLU A 411 -14.53 -20.37 -11.59
N LEU A 412 -14.83 -20.09 -12.86
CA LEU A 412 -15.20 -18.77 -13.36
C LEU A 412 -16.51 -18.28 -12.72
N ARG A 413 -17.52 -19.15 -12.67
CA ARG A 413 -18.81 -18.83 -12.06
C ARG A 413 -18.65 -18.60 -10.55
N ALA A 414 -17.87 -19.44 -9.86
CA ALA A 414 -17.56 -19.24 -8.44
C ALA A 414 -16.81 -17.91 -8.19
N ALA A 415 -15.82 -17.59 -9.03
CA ALA A 415 -15.04 -16.35 -8.92
C ALA A 415 -15.88 -15.09 -9.19
N LEU A 416 -16.85 -15.13 -10.09
CA LEU A 416 -17.78 -14.02 -10.34
C LEU A 416 -18.68 -13.73 -9.13
N CYS A 417 -19.05 -14.78 -8.38
CA CYS A 417 -19.89 -14.65 -7.18
C CYS A 417 -19.08 -14.29 -5.91
N ASP A 418 -17.75 -14.40 -5.93
CA ASP A 418 -16.90 -14.16 -4.76
C ASP A 418 -16.94 -12.67 -4.34
N PRO A 419 -17.48 -12.32 -3.14
CA PRO A 419 -17.55 -10.94 -2.68
C PRO A 419 -16.18 -10.30 -2.42
N ALA A 420 -15.13 -11.10 -2.19
CA ALA A 420 -13.78 -10.62 -1.92
C ALA A 420 -13.03 -10.14 -3.18
N ARG A 421 -13.55 -10.43 -4.38
CA ARG A 421 -12.91 -10.02 -5.65
C ARG A 421 -13.02 -8.52 -5.87
N GLU A 422 -11.92 -7.93 -6.33
CA GLU A 422 -11.88 -6.52 -6.72
C GLU A 422 -12.82 -6.25 -7.92
N PRO A 423 -13.39 -5.04 -8.01
CA PRO A 423 -14.28 -4.66 -9.12
C PRO A 423 -13.69 -4.88 -10.51
N GLY A 424 -12.41 -4.53 -10.69
CA GLY A 424 -11.68 -4.73 -11.95
C GLY A 424 -11.57 -6.20 -12.34
N ASP A 425 -11.31 -7.08 -11.37
CA ASP A 425 -11.21 -8.52 -11.59
C ASP A 425 -12.55 -9.11 -12.04
N ARG A 426 -13.67 -8.69 -11.45
CA ARG A 426 -15.01 -9.16 -11.88
C ARG A 426 -15.31 -8.80 -13.32
N VAL A 427 -14.95 -7.59 -13.73
CA VAL A 427 -15.09 -7.15 -15.12
C VAL A 427 -14.19 -7.98 -16.05
N ALA A 428 -12.95 -8.25 -15.63
CA ALA A 428 -12.06 -9.12 -16.39
C ALA A 428 -12.63 -10.54 -16.54
N LEU A 429 -13.23 -11.09 -15.46
CA LEU A 429 -13.89 -12.39 -15.48
C LEU A 429 -15.11 -12.41 -16.41
N LEU A 430 -15.92 -11.36 -16.48
CA LEU A 430 -17.02 -11.26 -17.44
C LEU A 430 -16.51 -11.25 -18.87
N ARG A 431 -15.41 -10.56 -19.15
CA ARG A 431 -14.76 -10.59 -20.47
C ARG A 431 -14.25 -11.99 -20.79
N VAL A 432 -13.60 -12.66 -19.84
CA VAL A 432 -13.16 -14.05 -20.01
C VAL A 432 -14.36 -14.97 -20.32
N ALA A 433 -15.48 -14.81 -19.60
CA ALA A 433 -16.70 -15.58 -19.86
C ALA A 433 -17.20 -15.38 -21.31
N ALA A 434 -17.33 -14.12 -21.72
CA ALA A 434 -17.76 -13.77 -23.07
C ALA A 434 -16.80 -14.30 -24.14
N ASP A 435 -15.49 -14.13 -23.94
CA ASP A 435 -14.45 -14.57 -24.87
C ASP A 435 -14.36 -16.10 -24.99
N LEU A 436 -14.61 -16.83 -23.90
CA LEU A 436 -14.68 -18.29 -23.91
C LEU A 436 -16.05 -18.83 -24.37
N GLY A 437 -17.07 -17.98 -24.45
CA GLY A 437 -18.44 -18.41 -24.79
C GLY A 437 -19.19 -19.07 -23.62
N VAL A 438 -18.78 -18.80 -22.37
CA VAL A 438 -19.46 -19.25 -21.15
C VAL A 438 -20.62 -18.30 -20.86
N ASP A 439 -21.85 -18.85 -20.76
CA ASP A 439 -23.01 -18.05 -20.40
C ASP A 439 -23.00 -17.72 -18.91
N ALA A 440 -22.85 -16.42 -18.60
CA ALA A 440 -22.85 -15.87 -17.25
C ALA A 440 -23.96 -14.82 -17.03
N ARG A 441 -25.00 -14.77 -17.90
CA ARG A 441 -26.07 -13.76 -17.83
C ARG A 441 -26.86 -13.83 -16.53
N ASP A 442 -27.05 -15.05 -16.00
CA ASP A 442 -27.71 -15.26 -14.71
C ASP A 442 -26.98 -14.66 -13.50
N LEU A 443 -25.68 -14.41 -13.63
CA LEU A 443 -24.82 -13.81 -12.61
C LEU A 443 -24.71 -12.27 -12.71
N LEU A 444 -25.12 -11.68 -13.86
CA LEU A 444 -25.01 -10.24 -14.07
C LEU A 444 -25.70 -9.38 -12.98
N PRO A 445 -26.89 -9.73 -12.47
CA PRO A 445 -27.52 -8.94 -11.39
C PRO A 445 -26.68 -8.91 -10.11
N ASP A 446 -26.05 -10.02 -9.74
CA ASP A 446 -25.19 -10.09 -8.56
C ASP A 446 -23.89 -9.31 -8.76
N VAL A 447 -23.25 -9.46 -9.92
CA VAL A 447 -22.05 -8.70 -10.26
C VAL A 447 -22.35 -7.19 -10.29
N ALA A 448 -23.47 -6.79 -10.89
CA ALA A 448 -23.91 -5.40 -10.93
C ALA A 448 -24.15 -4.82 -9.54
N ARG A 449 -24.80 -5.59 -8.67
CA ARG A 449 -25.05 -5.21 -7.26
C ARG A 449 -23.74 -4.98 -6.49
N GLN A 450 -22.77 -5.89 -6.64
CA GLN A 450 -21.48 -5.80 -5.96
C GLN A 450 -20.64 -4.66 -6.52
N LEU A 451 -20.64 -4.48 -7.85
CA LEU A 451 -19.93 -3.39 -8.51
C LEU A 451 -20.50 -2.02 -8.11
N ALA A 452 -21.83 -1.89 -8.09
CA ALA A 452 -22.48 -0.66 -7.64
C ALA A 452 -22.15 -0.32 -6.18
N LEU A 453 -22.15 -1.34 -5.31
CA LEU A 453 -21.76 -1.16 -3.90
C LEU A 453 -20.30 -0.72 -3.77
N ALA A 454 -19.39 -1.30 -4.50
CA ALA A 454 -17.99 -0.90 -4.49
C ALA A 454 -17.80 0.54 -5.01
N LEU A 455 -18.47 0.90 -6.11
CA LEU A 455 -18.43 2.24 -6.71
C LEU A 455 -18.95 3.33 -5.78
N ILE A 456 -20.03 3.06 -5.02
CA ILE A 456 -20.60 4.05 -4.10
C ILE A 456 -19.75 4.20 -2.82
N THR A 457 -19.08 3.10 -2.39
CA THR A 457 -18.31 3.06 -1.14
C THR A 457 -16.93 3.67 -1.32
N ASP A 458 -16.19 3.26 -2.35
CA ASP A 458 -14.84 3.75 -2.68
C ASP A 458 -14.70 3.99 -4.19
N PRO A 459 -15.19 5.15 -4.67
CA PRO A 459 -15.23 5.47 -6.10
C PRO A 459 -13.86 5.43 -6.79
N GLU A 460 -12.81 5.96 -6.14
CA GLU A 460 -11.48 6.06 -6.74
C GLU A 460 -10.85 4.70 -6.98
N ARG A 461 -10.98 3.80 -6.01
CA ARG A 461 -10.46 2.44 -6.11
C ARG A 461 -11.29 1.58 -7.07
N ALA A 462 -12.61 1.71 -7.05
CA ALA A 462 -13.51 0.86 -7.82
C ALA A 462 -13.62 1.27 -9.29
N TYR A 463 -13.50 2.57 -9.64
CA TYR A 463 -13.65 3.10 -10.99
C TYR A 463 -12.34 3.11 -11.77
N GLY A 464 -11.62 1.98 -11.77
CA GLY A 464 -10.42 1.80 -12.60
C GLY A 464 -10.74 1.72 -14.10
N GLU A 465 -9.68 1.70 -14.92
CA GLU A 465 -9.79 1.67 -16.39
C GLU A 465 -10.65 0.51 -16.89
N ALA A 466 -10.46 -0.69 -16.35
CA ALA A 466 -11.21 -1.88 -16.73
C ALA A 466 -12.71 -1.74 -16.50
N VAL A 467 -13.11 -1.16 -15.34
CA VAL A 467 -14.51 -0.91 -14.98
C VAL A 467 -15.12 0.18 -15.86
N ARG A 468 -14.39 1.27 -16.09
CA ARG A 468 -14.82 2.35 -16.99
C ARG A 468 -15.12 1.83 -18.38
N ASP A 469 -14.19 1.06 -18.95
CA ASP A 469 -14.33 0.52 -20.31
C ASP A 469 -15.46 -0.51 -20.42
N ALA A 470 -15.67 -1.30 -19.33
CA ALA A 470 -16.78 -2.25 -19.29
C ALA A 470 -18.13 -1.53 -19.20
N LEU A 471 -18.26 -0.51 -18.38
CA LEU A 471 -19.48 0.28 -18.28
C LEU A 471 -19.77 1.08 -19.56
N ALA A 472 -18.74 1.41 -20.35
CA ALA A 472 -18.89 2.04 -21.65
C ALA A 472 -19.27 1.05 -22.76
N GLY A 473 -18.70 -0.18 -22.73
CA GLY A 473 -18.80 -1.16 -23.80
C GLY A 473 -19.82 -2.28 -23.59
N LEU A 474 -20.32 -2.51 -22.36
CA LEU A 474 -21.25 -3.60 -22.02
C LEU A 474 -22.59 -3.04 -21.48
N PRO A 475 -23.58 -2.76 -22.33
CA PRO A 475 -24.88 -2.23 -21.88
C PRO A 475 -25.60 -3.17 -20.90
N GLU A 476 -25.46 -4.49 -21.08
CA GLU A 476 -26.02 -5.54 -20.21
C GLU A 476 -25.51 -5.46 -18.75
N LEU A 477 -24.30 -4.94 -18.53
CA LEU A 477 -23.73 -4.69 -17.21
C LEU A 477 -24.06 -3.24 -16.75
N ARG A 478 -23.94 -2.27 -17.66
CA ARG A 478 -24.10 -0.86 -17.35
C ARG A 478 -25.47 -0.53 -16.76
N VAL A 479 -26.55 -1.00 -17.42
CA VAL A 479 -27.91 -0.67 -16.99
C VAL A 479 -28.18 -1.14 -15.57
N PRO A 480 -27.98 -2.42 -15.20
CA PRO A 480 -28.21 -2.86 -13.82
C PRO A 480 -27.29 -2.20 -12.78
N VAL A 481 -26.05 -1.86 -13.16
CA VAL A 481 -25.15 -1.12 -12.26
C VAL A 481 -25.69 0.28 -11.97
N LEU A 482 -26.10 1.03 -13.00
CA LEU A 482 -26.63 2.38 -12.83
C LEU A 482 -27.97 2.39 -12.09
N GLU A 483 -28.87 1.47 -12.35
CA GLU A 483 -30.14 1.32 -11.60
C GLU A 483 -29.88 1.04 -10.12
N ARG A 484 -28.90 0.20 -9.85
CA ARG A 484 -28.51 -0.08 -8.45
C ARG A 484 -27.83 1.10 -7.79
N LEU A 485 -26.99 1.82 -8.50
CA LEU A 485 -26.39 3.08 -8.01
C LEU A 485 -27.45 4.14 -7.73
N ASP A 486 -28.48 4.26 -8.59
CA ASP A 486 -29.59 5.17 -8.37
C ASP A 486 -30.35 4.85 -7.08
N SER A 487 -30.64 3.56 -6.86
CA SER A 487 -31.27 3.10 -5.62
C SER A 487 -30.41 3.37 -4.37
N LEU A 488 -29.09 3.22 -4.47
CA LEU A 488 -28.17 3.51 -3.38
C LEU A 488 -28.05 5.02 -3.12
N ALA A 489 -28.03 5.84 -4.17
CA ALA A 489 -28.01 7.29 -4.08
C ALA A 489 -29.30 7.87 -3.47
N ALA A 490 -30.45 7.20 -3.65
CA ALA A 490 -31.68 7.54 -2.94
C ALA A 490 -31.52 7.40 -1.42
N GLY A 491 -30.77 6.40 -0.95
CA GLY A 491 -30.46 6.16 0.46
C GLY A 491 -29.39 7.09 1.02
N ASP A 492 -28.29 7.31 0.26
CA ASP A 492 -27.18 8.21 0.62
C ASP A 492 -26.80 9.11 -0.57
N PRO A 493 -27.45 10.26 -0.70
CA PRO A 493 -27.17 11.21 -1.79
C PRO A 493 -25.76 11.80 -1.75
N ALA A 494 -25.17 11.93 -0.56
CA ALA A 494 -23.82 12.45 -0.41
C ALA A 494 -22.79 11.46 -0.99
N ALA A 495 -22.97 10.16 -0.80
CA ALA A 495 -22.15 9.13 -1.45
C ALA A 495 -22.34 9.17 -2.98
N GLY A 496 -23.56 9.36 -3.47
CA GLY A 496 -23.83 9.55 -4.90
C GLY A 496 -23.10 10.77 -5.48
N ALA A 497 -23.14 11.91 -4.80
CA ALA A 497 -22.40 13.11 -5.22
C ALA A 497 -20.88 12.89 -5.20
N ARG A 498 -20.34 12.22 -4.18
CA ARG A 498 -18.91 11.84 -4.12
C ARG A 498 -18.49 10.95 -5.30
N LEU A 499 -19.33 10.01 -5.71
CA LEU A 499 -19.07 9.16 -6.88
C LEU A 499 -18.78 10.01 -8.11
N PHE A 500 -19.64 10.98 -8.44
CA PHE A 500 -19.43 11.85 -9.61
C PHE A 500 -18.28 12.83 -9.44
N ALA A 501 -18.02 13.31 -8.24
CA ALA A 501 -16.88 14.18 -7.96
C ALA A 501 -15.51 13.48 -8.11
N ARG A 502 -15.47 12.16 -7.89
CA ARG A 502 -14.25 11.36 -7.88
C ARG A 502 -14.06 10.48 -9.11
N THR A 503 -15.07 10.42 -9.98
CA THR A 503 -15.01 9.58 -11.19
C THR A 503 -15.39 10.36 -12.43
N SER A 504 -15.06 9.79 -13.60
CA SER A 504 -15.52 10.32 -14.89
C SER A 504 -16.81 9.64 -15.39
N LEU A 505 -17.58 9.03 -14.48
CA LEU A 505 -18.84 8.39 -14.83
C LEU A 505 -19.81 9.43 -15.41
N ARG A 506 -20.33 9.17 -16.60
CA ARG A 506 -21.27 10.04 -17.29
C ARG A 506 -22.61 9.34 -17.50
N LEU A 507 -23.69 10.05 -17.26
CA LEU A 507 -25.02 9.62 -17.64
C LEU A 507 -25.30 10.05 -19.08
N THR A 508 -25.98 9.19 -19.86
CA THR A 508 -26.31 9.48 -21.27
C THR A 508 -27.46 10.48 -21.44
N GLY A 509 -28.19 10.77 -20.35
CA GLY A 509 -29.34 11.67 -20.36
C GLY A 509 -30.66 10.99 -20.76
N THR A 510 -30.62 9.80 -21.29
CA THR A 510 -31.81 8.99 -21.64
C THR A 510 -32.22 7.99 -20.56
N GLU A 511 -31.33 7.76 -19.58
CA GLU A 511 -31.58 6.82 -18.48
C GLU A 511 -32.57 7.42 -17.46
N ALA A 512 -33.52 6.62 -17.03
CA ALA A 512 -34.45 6.98 -15.96
C ALA A 512 -33.81 6.78 -14.57
N LEU A 513 -32.87 7.65 -14.22
CA LEU A 513 -32.05 7.56 -13.00
C LEU A 513 -32.17 8.88 -12.21
N PRO A 514 -33.33 9.15 -11.58
CA PRO A 514 -33.63 10.45 -11.01
C PRO A 514 -32.67 10.87 -9.90
N HIS A 515 -32.27 9.95 -9.03
CA HIS A 515 -31.38 10.22 -7.91
C HIS A 515 -29.93 10.47 -8.37
N LEU A 516 -29.41 9.68 -9.29
CA LEU A 516 -28.08 9.86 -9.86
C LEU A 516 -27.97 11.17 -10.67
N ARG A 517 -29.01 11.57 -11.40
CA ARG A 517 -29.04 12.83 -12.13
C ARG A 517 -28.86 14.04 -11.21
N MET A 518 -29.51 14.01 -10.05
CA MET A 518 -29.33 15.04 -9.01
C MET A 518 -27.92 15.03 -8.44
N CYS A 519 -27.38 13.84 -8.14
CA CYS A 519 -26.03 13.69 -7.60
C CYS A 519 -24.94 14.06 -8.61
N ALA A 520 -25.16 13.90 -9.90
CA ALA A 520 -24.17 14.22 -10.95
C ALA A 520 -23.90 15.74 -11.06
N GLN A 521 -24.81 16.56 -10.64
CA GLN A 521 -24.70 18.01 -10.63
C GLN A 521 -25.21 18.55 -9.29
N PRO A 522 -24.47 18.35 -8.19
CA PRO A 522 -24.89 18.88 -6.90
C PRO A 522 -24.99 20.40 -6.98
N PRO A 523 -25.85 21.03 -6.16
CA PRO A 523 -26.03 22.47 -6.17
C PRO A 523 -24.69 23.13 -5.85
N THR A 524 -24.29 24.10 -6.66
CA THR A 524 -23.25 25.05 -6.26
C THR A 524 -23.74 25.80 -5.04
N ALA A 525 -22.85 26.13 -4.10
CA ALA A 525 -23.19 26.90 -2.90
C ALA A 525 -23.94 28.17 -3.31
N SER A 526 -25.27 28.11 -3.39
CA SER A 526 -26.14 29.19 -3.77
C SER A 526 -26.67 29.87 -2.52
N ALA A 527 -26.76 31.19 -2.55
CA ALA A 527 -27.43 31.97 -1.50
C ALA A 527 -28.92 31.61 -1.39
N ASP A 528 -29.53 31.10 -2.46
CA ASP A 528 -30.94 30.66 -2.53
C ASP A 528 -31.02 29.13 -2.60
N ARG A 529 -31.02 28.48 -1.42
CA ARG A 529 -31.11 27.02 -1.30
C ARG A 529 -32.48 26.47 -1.73
N VAL A 530 -33.55 27.23 -1.58
CA VAL A 530 -34.90 26.78 -2.00
C VAL A 530 -35.00 26.71 -3.52
N ARG A 531 -34.43 27.67 -4.22
CA ARG A 531 -34.30 27.61 -5.68
C ARG A 531 -33.43 26.41 -6.11
N ALA A 532 -32.31 26.18 -5.43
CA ALA A 532 -31.49 25.01 -5.71
C ALA A 532 -32.26 23.70 -5.52
N LEU A 533 -33.16 23.62 -4.52
CA LEU A 533 -34.05 22.48 -4.31
C LEU A 533 -34.97 22.26 -5.51
N THR A 534 -35.67 23.29 -5.95
CA THR A 534 -36.62 23.20 -7.09
C THR A 534 -35.88 22.83 -8.38
N ASP A 535 -34.71 23.42 -8.63
CA ASP A 535 -33.88 23.11 -9.79
C ASP A 535 -33.37 21.64 -9.77
N LEU A 536 -33.06 21.05 -8.60
CA LEU A 536 -32.68 19.64 -8.46
C LEU A 536 -33.88 18.73 -8.74
N VAL A 537 -35.04 19.02 -8.21
CA VAL A 537 -36.26 18.27 -8.46
C VAL A 537 -36.61 18.24 -9.95
N GLU A 538 -36.53 19.39 -10.62
CA GLU A 538 -36.73 19.45 -12.08
C GLU A 538 -35.71 18.63 -12.85
N ARG A 539 -34.43 18.68 -12.47
CA ARG A 539 -33.36 17.91 -13.10
C ARG A 539 -33.48 16.41 -12.92
N SER A 540 -34.17 15.96 -11.88
CA SER A 540 -34.45 14.53 -11.70
C SER A 540 -35.17 13.94 -12.91
N GLY A 541 -36.02 14.73 -13.54
CA GLY A 541 -36.87 14.35 -14.65
C GLY A 541 -38.01 13.40 -14.24
N ALA A 542 -38.19 13.18 -12.94
CA ALA A 542 -39.27 12.34 -12.42
C ALA A 542 -40.33 13.23 -11.74
N PRO A 543 -41.62 13.02 -12.03
CA PRO A 543 -42.69 13.73 -11.35
C PRO A 543 -42.79 13.28 -9.89
N LEU A 544 -42.90 14.23 -8.95
CA LEU A 544 -42.94 13.96 -7.52
C LEU A 544 -44.13 13.06 -7.13
N GLU A 545 -45.20 13.04 -7.89
CA GLU A 545 -46.35 12.16 -7.66
C GLU A 545 -46.04 10.70 -7.92
N ALA A 546 -45.06 10.41 -8.81
CA ALA A 546 -44.62 9.07 -9.15
C ALA A 546 -43.43 8.62 -8.30
N GLU A 547 -42.52 9.54 -7.99
CA GLU A 547 -41.26 9.29 -7.31
C GLU A 547 -41.00 10.26 -6.16
N PRO A 548 -41.78 10.19 -5.06
CA PRO A 548 -41.70 11.19 -3.98
C PRO A 548 -40.33 11.15 -3.26
N LEU A 549 -39.60 10.04 -3.29
CA LEU A 549 -38.25 9.94 -2.69
C LEU A 549 -37.22 10.85 -3.33
N VAL A 550 -37.47 11.34 -4.56
CA VAL A 550 -36.65 12.35 -5.23
C VAL A 550 -36.56 13.62 -4.38
N LEU A 551 -37.67 14.04 -3.77
CA LEU A 551 -37.65 15.18 -2.85
C LEU A 551 -36.73 15.00 -1.67
N ARG A 552 -36.74 13.81 -1.06
CA ARG A 552 -35.81 13.47 0.06
C ARG A 552 -34.34 13.59 -0.37
N THR A 553 -34.01 13.05 -1.53
CA THR A 553 -32.66 13.12 -2.11
C THR A 553 -32.25 14.57 -2.36
N ALA A 554 -33.13 15.37 -3.00
CA ALA A 554 -32.88 16.77 -3.28
C ALA A 554 -32.68 17.60 -2.00
N MET A 555 -33.53 17.39 -1.00
CA MET A 555 -33.41 18.07 0.30
C MET A 555 -32.10 17.71 1.02
N ARG A 556 -31.66 16.44 1.00
CA ARG A 556 -30.39 16.03 1.58
C ARG A 556 -29.19 16.62 0.84
N LEU A 557 -29.25 16.73 -0.49
CA LEU A 557 -28.18 17.37 -1.26
C LEU A 557 -28.05 18.88 -1.00
N VAL A 558 -29.18 19.56 -0.70
CA VAL A 558 -29.18 21.00 -0.44
C VAL A 558 -28.81 21.34 1.00
N TRP A 559 -29.27 20.54 1.97
CA TRP A 559 -29.16 20.83 3.42
C TRP A 559 -28.37 19.75 4.20
N ASP A 560 -27.42 19.08 3.58
CA ASP A 560 -26.67 17.96 4.19
C ASP A 560 -26.00 18.33 5.54
N GLU A 561 -25.21 19.40 5.55
CA GLU A 561 -24.47 19.85 6.75
C GLU A 561 -25.16 20.95 7.54
N SER A 562 -26.10 21.67 6.93
CA SER A 562 -26.78 22.82 7.51
C SER A 562 -28.27 22.67 7.33
N PRO A 563 -29.05 22.29 8.36
CA PRO A 563 -30.50 22.12 8.25
C PRO A 563 -31.16 23.40 7.73
N PRO A 564 -32.35 23.29 7.10
CA PRO A 564 -33.06 24.48 6.61
C PRO A 564 -33.44 25.42 7.76
N THR A 565 -33.38 26.71 7.48
CA THR A 565 -33.98 27.70 8.36
C THR A 565 -35.53 27.58 8.32
N ALA A 566 -36.25 28.14 9.29
CA ALA A 566 -37.69 28.13 9.27
C ALA A 566 -38.25 28.86 8.06
N GLY A 567 -37.58 29.92 7.60
CA GLY A 567 -37.96 30.64 6.39
C GLY A 567 -37.77 29.80 5.12
N GLU A 568 -36.68 29.10 5.00
CA GLU A 568 -36.43 28.17 3.88
C GLU A 568 -37.44 27.00 3.88
N ALA A 569 -37.70 26.43 5.06
CA ALA A 569 -38.70 25.38 5.22
C ALA A 569 -40.13 25.86 4.83
N TRP A 570 -40.49 27.09 5.20
CA TRP A 570 -41.73 27.73 4.78
C TRP A 570 -41.82 27.84 3.26
N LEU A 571 -40.77 28.34 2.62
CA LEU A 571 -40.73 28.50 1.17
C LEU A 571 -40.75 27.14 0.45
N ALA A 572 -40.01 26.15 0.95
CA ALA A 572 -39.99 24.80 0.39
C ALA A 572 -41.38 24.11 0.46
N LEU A 573 -42.07 24.24 1.61
CA LEU A 573 -43.42 23.72 1.79
C LEU A 573 -44.42 24.42 0.83
N SER A 574 -44.24 25.70 0.63
CA SER A 574 -45.09 26.50 -0.27
C SER A 574 -44.87 26.16 -1.74
N ALA A 575 -43.62 25.87 -2.14
CA ALA A 575 -43.25 25.58 -3.52
C ALA A 575 -43.67 24.17 -3.96
N LEU A 576 -43.51 23.16 -3.08
CA LEU A 576 -43.64 21.75 -3.43
C LEU A 576 -44.92 21.08 -2.90
N GLY A 577 -45.60 21.71 -1.96
CA GLY A 577 -46.83 21.23 -1.39
C GLY A 577 -46.66 20.14 -0.33
N ASP A 578 -47.75 19.92 0.44
CA ASP A 578 -47.74 19.01 1.58
C ASP A 578 -47.69 17.51 1.19
N ARG A 579 -48.33 17.17 0.06
CA ARG A 579 -48.40 15.78 -0.39
C ARG A 579 -47.00 15.23 -0.68
N ALA A 580 -46.17 15.98 -1.43
CA ALA A 580 -44.80 15.55 -1.74
C ALA A 580 -43.97 15.37 -0.47
N HIS A 581 -44.04 16.31 0.48
CA HIS A 581 -43.34 16.23 1.75
C HIS A 581 -43.82 15.07 2.63
N ARG A 582 -45.12 14.73 2.59
CA ARG A 582 -45.72 13.62 3.32
C ARG A 582 -45.18 12.27 2.81
N GLU A 583 -45.32 12.06 1.50
CA GLU A 583 -44.90 10.80 0.84
C GLU A 583 -43.39 10.59 0.88
N ALA A 584 -42.61 11.67 0.79
CA ALA A 584 -41.15 11.63 0.93
C ALA A 584 -40.69 11.49 2.40
N GLY A 585 -41.56 11.74 3.39
CA GLY A 585 -41.19 11.80 4.80
C GLY A 585 -40.31 12.99 5.17
N THR A 586 -40.23 14.01 4.33
CA THR A 586 -39.39 15.22 4.54
C THR A 586 -40.04 16.27 5.43
N TRP A 587 -41.32 16.07 5.80
CA TRP A 587 -42.01 16.86 6.82
C TRP A 587 -41.24 16.95 8.13
N GLU A 588 -40.48 15.89 8.50
CA GLU A 588 -39.65 15.90 9.71
C GLU A 588 -38.63 17.03 9.70
N LEU A 589 -37.98 17.26 8.56
CA LEU A 589 -36.99 18.34 8.42
C LEU A 589 -37.64 19.71 8.56
N LEU A 590 -38.87 19.87 8.04
CA LEU A 590 -39.64 21.13 8.19
C LEU A 590 -40.05 21.38 9.64
N VAL A 591 -40.48 20.32 10.35
CA VAL A 591 -40.78 20.39 11.79
C VAL A 591 -39.53 20.72 12.60
N GLN A 592 -38.39 20.07 12.31
CA GLN A 592 -37.13 20.35 12.99
C GLN A 592 -36.67 21.79 12.75
N ALA A 593 -36.84 22.32 11.54
CA ALA A 593 -36.53 23.70 11.20
C ALA A 593 -37.38 24.68 12.06
N ALA A 594 -38.68 24.42 12.20
CA ALA A 594 -39.54 25.24 13.04
C ALA A 594 -39.16 25.22 14.52
N VAL A 595 -39.03 24.01 15.10
CA VAL A 595 -38.84 23.85 16.56
C VAL A 595 -37.43 24.18 17.05
N ARG A 596 -36.45 24.30 16.16
CA ARG A 596 -35.05 24.66 16.48
C ARG A 596 -34.72 26.11 16.12
N ALA A 597 -35.60 26.80 15.44
CA ALA A 597 -35.35 28.15 15.03
C ALA A 597 -35.11 29.08 16.22
N PRO A 598 -34.11 29.98 16.15
CA PRO A 598 -33.87 30.97 17.18
C PRO A 598 -35.00 32.00 17.26
N VAL A 599 -35.13 32.71 18.35
CA VAL A 599 -36.27 33.67 18.62
C VAL A 599 -36.34 34.80 17.60
N GLU A 600 -35.22 35.17 17.00
CA GLU A 600 -35.08 36.16 15.97
C GLU A 600 -35.73 35.74 14.64
N GLU A 601 -35.88 34.44 14.42
CA GLU A 601 -36.40 33.87 13.19
C GLU A 601 -37.94 33.71 13.26
N ARG A 602 -38.64 34.75 12.93
CA ARG A 602 -40.12 34.83 13.00
C ARG A 602 -40.83 33.82 12.12
N TYR A 603 -40.20 33.34 11.04
CA TYR A 603 -40.81 32.34 10.16
C TYR A 603 -41.17 31.04 10.87
N ALA A 604 -40.53 30.71 12.00
CA ALA A 604 -40.89 29.58 12.81
C ALA A 604 -42.35 29.64 13.31
N GLN A 605 -42.78 30.85 13.67
CA GLN A 605 -44.15 31.11 14.16
C GLN A 605 -45.19 31.00 13.02
N GLU A 606 -44.80 31.38 11.78
CA GLU A 606 -45.69 31.27 10.61
C GLU A 606 -45.76 29.81 10.09
N LEU A 607 -44.66 29.09 10.18
CA LEU A 607 -44.55 27.70 9.72
C LEU A 607 -45.31 26.74 10.61
N ALA A 608 -45.29 26.93 11.94
CA ALA A 608 -45.89 26.01 12.91
C ALA A 608 -47.38 25.70 12.69
N PRO A 609 -48.31 26.67 12.51
CA PRO A 609 -49.71 26.38 12.25
C PRO A 609 -49.94 25.63 10.93
N GLU A 610 -49.14 25.93 9.91
CA GLU A 610 -49.21 25.22 8.63
C GLU A 610 -48.78 23.76 8.78
N LEU A 611 -47.72 23.47 9.56
CA LEU A 611 -47.28 22.12 9.87
C LEU A 611 -48.35 21.36 10.66
N LEU A 612 -48.93 21.98 11.69
CA LEU A 612 -49.99 21.37 12.52
C LEU A 612 -51.21 21.03 11.70
N ARG A 613 -51.57 21.90 10.71
CA ARG A 613 -52.75 21.72 9.86
C ARG A 613 -52.48 20.67 8.76
N ARG A 614 -51.31 20.67 8.13
CA ARG A 614 -51.03 19.87 6.95
C ARG A 614 -50.50 18.46 7.31
N PHE A 615 -49.83 18.31 8.46
CA PHE A 615 -49.20 17.06 8.91
C PHE A 615 -49.71 16.61 10.27
N ALA A 616 -51.05 16.78 10.50
CA ALA A 616 -51.68 16.50 11.80
C ALA A 616 -51.50 15.07 12.25
N GLU A 617 -51.47 14.10 11.34
CA GLU A 617 -51.34 12.67 11.67
C GLU A 617 -49.92 12.23 11.81
N GLU A 618 -48.99 12.84 11.09
CA GLU A 618 -47.59 12.47 11.01
C GLU A 618 -46.75 13.00 12.17
N ILE A 619 -47.09 14.19 12.71
CA ILE A 619 -46.30 14.85 13.76
C ILE A 619 -46.38 14.07 15.06
N PRO A 620 -45.25 13.61 15.62
CA PRO A 620 -45.17 12.89 16.88
C PRO A 620 -45.77 13.72 18.02
N ALA A 621 -46.43 13.03 18.95
CA ALA A 621 -47.08 13.70 20.10
C ALA A 621 -46.10 14.54 20.93
N GLY A 622 -44.82 14.15 21.01
CA GLY A 622 -43.77 14.89 21.74
C GLY A 622 -43.32 16.20 21.09
N LEU A 623 -43.53 16.37 19.79
CA LEU A 623 -43.21 17.64 19.09
C LEU A 623 -44.36 18.61 18.96
N ARG A 624 -45.60 18.15 19.14
CA ARG A 624 -46.81 18.99 19.07
C ARG A 624 -46.79 20.16 20.04
N PRO A 625 -46.40 19.97 21.34
CA PRO A 625 -46.34 21.12 22.29
C PRO A 625 -45.44 22.25 21.81
N SER A 626 -44.30 21.90 21.19
CA SER A 626 -43.39 22.92 20.62
C SER A 626 -44.03 23.72 19.51
N LEU A 627 -44.70 23.06 18.58
CA LEU A 627 -45.39 23.71 17.48
C LEU A 627 -46.57 24.55 17.96
N LEU A 628 -47.32 24.07 18.94
CA LEU A 628 -48.46 24.82 19.57
C LEU A 628 -47.97 26.07 20.31
N LEU A 629 -46.78 26.01 20.95
CA LEU A 629 -46.14 27.18 21.55
C LEU A 629 -45.72 28.23 20.48
N LEU A 630 -45.21 27.79 19.35
CA LEU A 630 -44.87 28.68 18.23
C LEU A 630 -46.11 29.32 17.60
N GLU A 631 -47.19 28.52 17.43
CA GLU A 631 -48.51 29.03 16.98
C GLU A 631 -49.09 30.04 17.97
N LEU A 632 -49.02 29.74 19.27
CA LEU A 632 -49.43 30.66 20.32
C LEU A 632 -48.62 31.97 20.27
N ALA A 633 -47.30 31.87 20.07
CA ALA A 633 -46.45 33.05 19.91
C ALA A 633 -46.85 33.92 18.71
N ARG A 634 -47.19 33.29 17.56
CA ARG A 634 -47.75 33.99 16.38
C ARG A 634 -49.04 34.69 16.71
N ASN A 635 -50.01 33.97 17.29
CA ASN A 635 -51.33 34.48 17.62
C ASN A 635 -51.26 35.66 18.60
N LEU A 636 -50.34 35.62 19.59
CA LEU A 636 -50.04 36.71 20.52
C LEU A 636 -49.50 37.95 19.78
N GLY A 637 -48.59 37.73 18.82
CA GLY A 637 -48.05 38.78 17.97
C GLY A 637 -49.12 39.44 17.09
N ALA A 638 -50.01 38.64 16.52
CA ALA A 638 -51.14 39.13 15.67
C ALA A 638 -52.29 39.68 16.51
N ARG A 639 -52.30 39.53 17.81
CA ARG A 639 -53.41 39.88 18.73
C ARG A 639 -54.72 39.11 18.48
N GLU A 640 -54.59 37.88 18.00
CA GLU A 640 -55.73 37.00 17.67
C GLU A 640 -56.07 36.01 18.78
N THR A 641 -55.60 36.27 20.01
CA THR A 641 -55.77 35.37 21.15
C THR A 641 -56.93 35.76 22.05
N GLY A 642 -57.77 34.77 22.41
CA GLY A 642 -58.76 34.91 23.50
C GLY A 642 -58.05 34.93 24.87
N PRO A 643 -58.79 35.04 25.99
CA PRO A 643 -58.19 35.02 27.33
C PRO A 643 -57.68 33.61 27.71
N GLY A 644 -56.71 33.54 28.64
CA GLY A 644 -56.17 32.28 29.16
C GLY A 644 -54.84 31.82 28.57
N TRP A 645 -54.20 32.63 27.74
CA TRP A 645 -52.96 32.24 27.03
C TRP A 645 -51.71 32.12 27.92
N VAL A 646 -51.63 32.82 29.05
CA VAL A 646 -50.58 32.56 30.05
C VAL A 646 -50.68 31.13 30.61
N ARG A 647 -51.91 30.75 30.97
CA ARG A 647 -52.16 29.38 31.47
C ARG A 647 -51.89 28.36 30.39
N GLN A 648 -52.37 28.58 29.17
CA GLN A 648 -52.08 27.73 28.02
C GLN A 648 -50.56 27.54 27.80
N THR A 649 -49.78 28.62 27.91
CA THR A 649 -48.31 28.57 27.80
C THR A 649 -47.71 27.64 28.87
N LEU A 650 -48.20 27.72 30.11
CA LEU A 650 -47.70 26.90 31.22
C LEU A 650 -48.12 25.43 31.10
N ASP A 651 -49.36 25.21 30.63
CA ASP A 651 -49.86 23.84 30.37
C ASP A 651 -49.02 23.18 29.23
N LEU A 652 -48.75 23.89 28.14
CA LEU A 652 -47.89 23.37 27.06
C LEU A 652 -46.44 23.15 27.51
N ARG A 653 -45.94 24.02 28.39
CA ARG A 653 -44.60 23.85 28.97
C ARG A 653 -44.48 22.54 29.73
N SER A 654 -45.51 22.14 30.46
CA SER A 654 -45.54 20.91 31.25
C SER A 654 -45.38 19.62 30.43
N LEU A 655 -45.56 19.73 29.09
CA LEU A 655 -45.39 18.64 28.11
C LEU A 655 -43.99 18.58 27.49
N ASP A 656 -43.00 19.20 28.10
CA ASP A 656 -41.57 19.20 27.75
C ASP A 656 -41.28 19.63 26.28
N PRO A 657 -41.72 20.84 25.86
CA PRO A 657 -41.44 21.37 24.53
C PRO A 657 -39.94 21.72 24.38
N THR A 658 -39.45 21.89 23.12
CA THR A 658 -38.09 22.33 22.84
C THR A 658 -37.77 23.66 23.52
N PRO A 659 -36.52 23.90 23.99
CA PRO A 659 -36.12 25.15 24.62
C PRO A 659 -36.38 26.37 23.76
N THR A 660 -36.07 26.29 22.46
CA THR A 660 -36.25 27.36 21.48
C THR A 660 -37.75 27.72 21.29
N ALA A 661 -38.64 26.73 21.10
CA ALA A 661 -40.08 27.00 20.98
C ALA A 661 -40.64 27.65 22.24
N ARG A 662 -40.17 27.23 23.44
CA ARG A 662 -40.49 27.83 24.71
C ARG A 662 -40.03 29.29 24.81
N GLU A 663 -38.83 29.58 24.32
CA GLU A 663 -38.29 30.95 24.28
C GLU A 663 -39.14 31.85 23.39
N HIS A 664 -39.54 31.39 22.19
CA HIS A 664 -40.45 32.12 21.31
C HIS A 664 -41.76 32.46 22.02
N ALA A 665 -42.39 31.48 22.67
CA ALA A 665 -43.67 31.70 23.39
C ALA A 665 -43.46 32.66 24.54
N TYR A 666 -42.43 32.52 25.34
CA TYR A 666 -42.13 33.37 26.49
C TYR A 666 -41.80 34.81 26.07
N ALA A 667 -41.07 35.00 24.98
CA ALA A 667 -40.81 36.35 24.41
C ALA A 667 -42.11 37.01 23.95
N ALA A 668 -42.98 36.24 23.26
CA ALA A 668 -44.27 36.75 22.79
C ALA A 668 -45.21 37.09 23.95
N VAL A 669 -45.30 36.22 24.96
CA VAL A 669 -46.09 36.46 26.18
C VAL A 669 -45.60 37.71 26.92
N ALA A 670 -44.28 37.81 27.11
CA ALA A 670 -43.68 38.95 27.79
C ALA A 670 -43.93 40.27 27.01
N ALA A 671 -43.76 40.25 25.70
CA ALA A 671 -44.02 41.40 24.84
C ALA A 671 -45.52 41.81 24.91
N ARG A 672 -46.44 40.87 24.91
CA ARG A 672 -47.88 41.12 24.97
C ARG A 672 -48.34 41.64 26.34
N LEU A 673 -47.73 41.13 27.44
CA LEU A 673 -47.99 41.62 28.81
C LEU A 673 -47.40 43.03 29.06
N LEU A 674 -46.43 43.49 28.30
CA LEU A 674 -45.87 44.83 28.34
C LEU A 674 -46.59 45.82 27.38
N ALA A 675 -47.56 45.33 26.63
CA ALA A 675 -48.37 46.19 25.79
C ALA A 675 -49.36 47.03 26.62
N GLU A 676 -49.82 48.14 26.13
CA GLU A 676 -50.76 49.04 26.80
C GLU A 676 -52.12 48.44 27.01
N ASP A 677 -52.60 47.73 26.01
CA ASP A 677 -53.90 47.04 25.95
C ASP A 677 -53.85 45.60 26.46
N ARG A 678 -52.93 45.31 27.38
CA ARG A 678 -52.80 43.98 27.98
C ARG A 678 -53.99 43.61 28.82
N PRO A 679 -54.46 42.38 28.83
CA PRO A 679 -55.50 41.91 29.76
C PRO A 679 -54.96 41.78 31.17
N GLU A 680 -55.62 42.44 32.15
CA GLU A 680 -55.21 42.35 33.54
C GLU A 680 -55.33 40.93 34.13
N SER A 681 -56.27 40.12 33.61
CA SER A 681 -56.43 38.72 33.94
C SER A 681 -55.18 37.89 33.62
N GLU A 682 -54.54 38.13 32.50
CA GLU A 682 -53.33 37.42 32.05
C GLU A 682 -52.11 37.81 32.87
N LEU A 683 -52.00 39.10 33.18
CA LEU A 683 -50.94 39.59 34.03
C LEU A 683 -51.06 39.03 35.46
N ARG A 684 -52.23 38.89 35.97
CA ARG A 684 -52.49 38.23 37.24
C ARG A 684 -52.11 36.74 37.17
N ALA A 685 -52.47 36.05 36.06
CA ALA A 685 -52.08 34.68 35.86
C ALA A 685 -50.56 34.48 35.82
N LEU A 686 -49.79 35.43 35.20
CA LEU A 686 -48.31 35.45 35.23
C LEU A 686 -47.80 35.56 36.68
N ILE A 687 -48.33 36.50 37.48
CA ILE A 687 -47.89 36.73 38.84
C ILE A 687 -48.21 35.52 39.72
N GLU A 688 -49.38 34.95 39.60
CA GLU A 688 -49.84 33.77 40.37
C GLU A 688 -49.10 32.46 39.95
N SER A 689 -48.64 32.39 38.70
CA SER A 689 -47.89 31.21 38.22
C SER A 689 -46.61 30.92 38.97
N ASN A 690 -45.99 31.96 39.48
CA ASN A 690 -44.67 31.94 40.12
C ASN A 690 -43.60 31.17 39.28
N ASP A 691 -43.79 31.18 37.97
CA ASP A 691 -42.88 30.54 37.02
C ASP A 691 -41.61 31.37 36.84
N ALA A 692 -40.48 30.87 37.29
CA ALA A 692 -39.23 31.63 37.29
C ALA A 692 -38.68 31.93 35.87
N GLU A 693 -38.89 31.03 34.89
CA GLU A 693 -38.41 31.21 33.54
C GLU A 693 -39.26 32.24 32.76
N LEU A 694 -40.57 32.13 32.87
CA LEU A 694 -41.48 33.08 32.22
C LEU A 694 -41.34 34.48 32.83
N LEU A 695 -41.18 34.57 34.17
CA LEU A 695 -40.89 35.82 34.83
C LEU A 695 -39.52 36.41 34.43
N ALA A 696 -38.51 35.57 34.24
CA ALA A 696 -37.20 35.99 33.70
C ALA A 696 -37.33 36.55 32.27
N ALA A 697 -38.12 35.91 31.41
CA ALA A 697 -38.42 36.43 30.07
C ALA A 697 -39.13 37.79 30.12
N TYR A 698 -40.09 37.92 31.03
CA TYR A 698 -40.78 39.20 31.25
C TYR A 698 -39.85 40.32 31.75
N ARG A 699 -38.92 40.02 32.66
CA ARG A 699 -37.87 40.96 33.11
C ARG A 699 -36.90 41.36 31.99
N ARG A 700 -36.54 40.42 31.12
CA ARG A 700 -35.69 40.70 29.95
C ARG A 700 -36.36 41.64 28.98
N ALA A 701 -37.61 41.32 28.64
CA ALA A 701 -38.40 42.14 27.74
C ALA A 701 -38.68 43.58 28.29
N ALA A 702 -38.83 43.70 29.61
CA ALA A 702 -38.99 45.01 30.29
C ALA A 702 -37.75 45.91 30.18
N ARG A 703 -36.56 45.35 29.95
CA ARG A 703 -35.30 46.05 29.74
C ARG A 703 -35.01 46.45 28.31
N GLU A 704 -35.83 45.95 27.39
CA GLU A 704 -35.63 46.28 25.96
C GLU A 704 -35.80 47.80 25.72
N PRO A 705 -34.96 48.38 24.80
CA PRO A 705 -35.04 49.80 24.51
C PRO A 705 -36.47 50.31 24.24
N ARG A 706 -37.27 49.54 23.51
CA ARG A 706 -38.67 49.93 23.18
C ARG A 706 -39.55 50.10 24.43
N VAL A 707 -39.31 49.33 25.49
CA VAL A 707 -40.07 49.43 26.74
C VAL A 707 -39.50 50.53 27.61
N THR A 708 -38.19 50.61 27.76
CA THR A 708 -37.55 51.63 28.59
C THR A 708 -37.71 53.02 28.00
N ASP A 709 -37.70 53.22 26.70
CA ASP A 709 -37.99 54.50 26.03
C ASP A 709 -39.45 54.87 26.21
N ARG A 710 -40.36 53.93 26.08
CA ARG A 710 -41.78 54.15 26.36
C ARG A 710 -42.04 54.57 27.79
N LEU A 711 -41.38 53.92 28.78
CA LEU A 711 -41.44 54.30 30.19
C LEU A 711 -40.97 55.75 30.41
N ARG A 712 -40.06 56.25 29.57
CA ARG A 712 -39.59 57.66 29.65
C ARG A 712 -40.54 58.66 28.99
N LEU A 713 -41.15 58.26 27.86
CA LEU A 713 -41.91 59.16 27.00
C LEU A 713 -43.43 59.21 27.32
N ASP A 714 -43.96 58.20 28.01
CA ASP A 714 -45.38 58.03 28.31
C ASP A 714 -45.61 57.84 29.83
N PRO A 715 -45.97 58.95 30.55
CA PRO A 715 -46.25 58.89 31.96
C PRO A 715 -47.36 57.93 32.37
N ARG A 716 -48.37 57.77 31.52
CA ARG A 716 -49.49 56.83 31.78
C ARG A 716 -49.00 55.37 31.74
N TYR A 717 -48.18 55.06 30.74
CA TYR A 717 -47.56 53.73 30.65
C TYR A 717 -46.68 53.42 31.85
N ALA A 718 -45.85 54.40 32.25
CA ALA A 718 -44.98 54.31 33.45
C ALA A 718 -45.81 54.14 34.71
N ALA A 719 -46.92 54.86 34.87
CA ALA A 719 -47.83 54.73 36.01
C ALA A 719 -48.49 53.33 36.03
N MET A 720 -48.94 52.85 34.89
CA MET A 720 -49.51 51.52 34.76
C MET A 720 -48.50 50.44 35.14
N CYS A 721 -47.24 50.57 34.69
CA CYS A 721 -46.19 49.64 35.00
C CYS A 721 -45.84 49.67 36.50
N PHE A 722 -45.70 50.88 37.09
CA PHE A 722 -45.47 50.96 38.56
C PHE A 722 -46.57 50.33 39.39
N ALA A 723 -47.84 50.62 39.08
CA ALA A 723 -49.01 50.04 39.77
C ALA A 723 -48.99 48.51 39.68
N THR A 724 -48.72 47.98 38.49
CA THR A 724 -48.64 46.54 38.28
C THR A 724 -47.46 45.88 39.01
N TRP A 725 -46.27 46.43 38.85
CA TRP A 725 -45.07 45.88 39.47
C TRP A 725 -45.05 46.02 40.98
N SER A 726 -45.83 46.97 41.50
CA SER A 726 -46.03 47.13 42.95
C SER A 726 -47.12 46.27 43.53
N SER A 727 -47.99 45.66 42.68
CA SER A 727 -49.13 44.84 43.07
C SER A 727 -48.66 43.51 43.64
N GLN A 728 -49.58 42.88 44.41
CA GLN A 728 -49.40 41.52 44.95
C GLN A 728 -48.00 41.22 45.60
N PRO A 729 -47.54 42.00 46.60
CA PRO A 729 -46.23 41.84 47.17
C PRO A 729 -46.05 40.49 47.92
N GLN A 730 -47.10 39.77 48.13
CA GLN A 730 -47.14 38.46 48.82
C GLN A 730 -47.27 37.28 47.86
N ALA A 731 -47.29 37.47 46.58
CA ALA A 731 -47.24 36.40 45.58
C ALA A 731 -45.87 35.68 45.73
N GLY A 732 -45.74 34.52 45.15
CA GLY A 732 -44.61 33.60 45.33
C GLY A 732 -43.20 34.21 45.17
N PRO A 733 -42.15 33.47 45.54
CA PRO A 733 -40.79 34.02 45.64
C PRO A 733 -40.20 34.47 44.30
N ALA A 734 -40.53 33.80 43.19
CA ALA A 734 -40.05 34.17 41.88
C ALA A 734 -40.65 35.53 41.44
N TRP A 735 -41.91 35.83 41.79
CA TRP A 735 -42.49 37.14 41.53
C TRP A 735 -41.85 38.23 42.42
N GLN A 736 -41.60 37.95 43.70
CA GLN A 736 -40.92 38.94 44.57
C GLN A 736 -39.57 39.35 44.03
N GLU A 737 -38.80 38.40 43.54
CA GLU A 737 -37.49 38.67 42.86
C GLU A 737 -37.71 39.53 41.59
N ALA A 738 -38.62 39.08 40.72
CA ALA A 738 -38.95 39.80 39.49
C ALA A 738 -39.45 41.22 39.74
N ARG A 739 -40.34 41.39 40.69
CA ARG A 739 -40.88 42.65 41.11
C ARG A 739 -39.79 43.64 41.59
N THR A 740 -38.88 43.17 42.43
CA THR A 740 -37.77 43.96 42.93
C THR A 740 -36.89 44.41 41.79
N ASP A 741 -36.56 43.52 40.89
CA ASP A 741 -35.73 43.78 39.73
C ASP A 741 -36.40 44.75 38.73
N LEU A 742 -37.68 44.60 38.45
CA LEU A 742 -38.47 45.50 37.62
C LEU A 742 -38.56 46.93 38.19
N LEU A 743 -38.82 47.04 39.50
CA LEU A 743 -38.94 48.34 40.16
C LEU A 743 -37.58 49.02 40.28
N ASP A 744 -36.60 48.31 40.79
CA ASP A 744 -35.31 48.94 41.13
C ASP A 744 -34.30 48.89 39.96
N GLY A 745 -34.32 47.86 39.12
CA GLY A 745 -33.41 47.66 37.97
C GLY A 745 -33.93 48.32 36.67
N VAL A 746 -35.24 48.39 36.45
CA VAL A 746 -35.82 48.95 35.23
C VAL A 746 -36.47 50.31 35.44
N LEU A 747 -37.44 50.42 36.34
CA LEU A 747 -38.23 51.67 36.50
C LEU A 747 -37.46 52.77 37.23
N ARG A 748 -36.73 52.45 38.30
CA ARG A 748 -35.99 53.42 39.12
C ARG A 748 -34.94 54.20 38.32
N PRO A 749 -34.15 53.61 37.43
CA PRO A 749 -33.22 54.35 36.56
C PRO A 749 -33.96 55.29 35.61
N VAL A 750 -35.09 54.85 35.07
CA VAL A 750 -35.92 55.69 34.18
C VAL A 750 -36.47 56.91 34.95
N VAL A 751 -37.15 56.70 36.09
CA VAL A 751 -37.77 57.72 36.89
C VAL A 751 -36.73 58.73 37.43
N ARG A 752 -35.51 58.31 37.79
CA ARG A 752 -34.43 59.22 38.22
C ARG A 752 -33.93 60.13 37.10
N GLY A 753 -34.10 59.73 35.87
CA GLY A 753 -33.72 60.55 34.67
C GLY A 753 -34.85 61.45 34.11
N LEU A 754 -36.05 61.37 34.68
CA LEU A 754 -37.17 62.17 34.20
C LEU A 754 -37.10 63.66 34.63
N PRO A 755 -37.45 64.59 33.76
CA PRO A 755 -37.66 65.98 34.17
C PRO A 755 -38.77 66.10 35.18
N ALA A 756 -38.77 67.23 35.98
CA ALA A 756 -39.78 67.47 37.02
C ALA A 756 -41.24 67.50 36.50
N ALA A 757 -41.46 68.05 35.28
CA ALA A 757 -42.73 68.03 34.61
C ALA A 757 -43.31 66.67 34.33
N GLU A 758 -42.43 65.74 33.88
CA GLU A 758 -42.79 64.35 33.55
C GLU A 758 -43.07 63.53 34.83
N LEU A 759 -42.33 63.85 35.91
CA LEU A 759 -42.57 63.22 37.23
C LEU A 759 -43.95 63.65 37.75
N THR A 760 -44.33 64.93 37.59
CA THR A 760 -45.66 65.41 37.99
C THR A 760 -46.73 64.70 37.16
N ALA A 761 -46.56 64.61 35.86
CA ALA A 761 -47.51 63.90 34.96
C ALA A 761 -47.64 62.41 35.32
N LEU A 762 -46.54 61.74 35.74
CA LEU A 762 -46.54 60.37 36.24
C LEU A 762 -47.35 60.25 37.54
N GLU A 763 -47.13 61.15 38.52
CA GLU A 763 -47.91 61.16 39.72
C GLU A 763 -49.40 61.43 39.51
N GLU A 764 -49.73 62.33 38.61
CA GLU A 764 -51.11 62.55 38.19
C GLU A 764 -51.71 61.31 37.56
N ALA A 765 -51.04 60.66 36.61
CA ALA A 765 -51.45 59.43 36.02
C ALA A 765 -51.70 58.31 37.06
N LEU A 766 -50.82 58.19 38.06
CA LEU A 766 -51.01 57.28 39.19
C LEU A 766 -52.21 57.62 40.06
N ALA A 767 -52.49 58.91 40.28
CA ALA A 767 -53.73 59.37 40.97
C ALA A 767 -54.99 58.96 40.21
N HIS A 768 -54.95 59.09 38.85
CA HIS A 768 -56.06 58.67 37.97
C HIS A 768 -56.34 57.18 38.00
N LEU A 769 -55.30 56.36 38.18
CA LEU A 769 -55.44 54.89 38.40
C LEU A 769 -56.18 54.53 39.68
N GLY A 770 -56.32 55.52 40.59
CA GLY A 770 -57.03 55.33 41.86
C GLY A 770 -56.20 54.61 42.91
N GLY A 771 -56.85 54.40 44.10
CA GLY A 771 -56.19 53.67 45.18
C GLY A 771 -55.05 54.45 45.82
N ARG A 772 -54.01 53.74 46.31
CA ARG A 772 -52.86 54.30 47.04
C ARG A 772 -51.61 54.49 46.17
N TRP A 773 -51.69 54.30 44.86
CA TRP A 773 -50.52 54.19 43.99
C TRP A 773 -49.68 55.45 43.99
N ALA A 774 -50.25 56.60 43.94
CA ALA A 774 -49.47 57.84 44.05
C ALA A 774 -48.75 58.03 45.39
N GLN A 775 -49.35 57.56 46.48
CA GLN A 775 -48.72 57.59 47.78
C GLN A 775 -47.59 56.55 47.89
N ASP A 776 -47.84 55.37 47.40
CA ASP A 776 -46.87 54.28 47.41
C ASP A 776 -45.66 54.63 46.50
N PHE A 777 -45.87 55.32 45.38
CA PHE A 777 -44.84 55.80 44.49
C PHE A 777 -43.95 56.86 45.19
N ARG A 778 -44.54 57.82 45.87
CA ARG A 778 -43.75 58.83 46.67
C ARG A 778 -42.97 58.15 47.80
N GLY A 779 -43.57 57.12 48.40
CA GLY A 779 -42.88 56.29 49.41
C GLY A 779 -41.67 55.55 48.85
N TRP A 780 -41.85 54.95 47.64
CA TRP A 780 -40.82 54.16 46.94
C TRP A 780 -39.66 55.05 46.39
N GLN A 781 -39.97 56.29 45.98
CA GLN A 781 -38.96 57.27 45.53
C GLN A 781 -38.07 57.76 46.69
N ARG A 782 -38.50 57.73 47.93
CA ARG A 782 -37.72 58.21 49.08
C ARG A 782 -36.58 57.22 49.31
N PRO A 783 -35.31 57.71 49.38
CA PRO A 783 -34.19 56.85 49.63
C PRO A 783 -34.34 56.14 50.98
N GLY A 784 -34.30 54.83 51.04
CA GLY A 784 -34.31 54.05 52.23
C GLY A 784 -33.19 54.45 53.17
N ALA A 785 -33.27 54.11 54.51
CA ALA A 785 -32.29 54.45 55.54
C ALA A 785 -30.83 54.10 55.16
N PHE A 786 -30.61 53.02 54.39
CA PHE A 786 -29.31 52.64 53.87
C PHE A 786 -28.81 53.53 52.72
N GLY A 787 -29.65 54.06 51.88
CA GLY A 787 -29.27 54.97 50.82
C GLY A 787 -28.79 56.31 51.39
N ARG A 788 -29.46 56.83 52.46
CA ARG A 788 -29.05 58.02 53.17
C ARG A 788 -27.69 57.91 53.85
N LEU A 789 -27.29 56.73 54.29
CA LEU A 789 -25.94 56.47 54.84
C LEU A 789 -24.88 56.53 53.77
N ARG A 790 -25.13 55.97 52.60
CA ARG A 790 -24.17 55.96 51.48
C ARG A 790 -23.98 57.34 50.82
N ASP A 791 -25.03 58.17 50.73
CA ASP A 791 -24.92 59.54 50.27
C ASP A 791 -24.21 60.48 51.30
N ARG A 792 -24.29 60.13 52.60
CA ARG A 792 -23.57 60.87 53.68
C ARG A 792 -22.08 60.57 53.79
N PHE A 793 -21.66 59.38 53.32
CA PHE A 793 -20.25 58.94 53.37
C PHE A 793 -19.59 58.95 51.97
N GLY A 794 -20.29 59.30 50.91
CA GLY A 794 -19.76 59.39 49.56
C GLY A 794 -19.31 60.75 49.02
N GLY A 795 -19.30 61.76 49.87
CA GLY A 795 -18.92 63.11 49.49
C GLY A 795 -17.65 63.63 50.18
N THR A 796 -16.50 63.17 49.79
CA THR A 796 -15.21 63.94 49.86
C THR A 796 -14.12 63.08 49.24
N GLY A 797 -13.46 63.58 48.18
CA GLY A 797 -12.25 62.90 47.70
C GLY A 797 -11.96 63.20 46.20
N ARG A 798 -11.97 64.42 45.84
CA ARG A 798 -11.39 64.90 44.56
C ARG A 798 -9.94 65.24 44.84
N ARG A 799 -9.01 64.57 44.23
CA ARG A 799 -7.63 64.93 43.82
C ARG A 799 -7.04 63.63 43.23
N GLY A 800 -6.69 63.57 42.01
CA GLY A 800 -5.88 64.43 41.18
C GLY A 800 -4.55 63.77 40.98
N SER A 801 -4.31 63.32 39.76
CA SER A 801 -3.01 63.26 39.12
C SER A 801 -2.97 62.09 38.13
N LYS A 802 -3.07 62.41 36.91
CA LYS A 802 -2.04 62.64 35.88
C LYS A 802 -1.29 61.40 35.47
N ALA A 803 -1.51 61.20 34.19
CA ALA A 803 -0.55 60.87 33.12
C ALA A 803 -0.32 59.43 32.76
N ALA A 804 -0.79 59.23 31.57
CA ALA A 804 -0.36 58.32 30.53
C ALA A 804 1.19 58.35 30.28
N PRO A 805 1.74 57.69 29.30
CA PRO A 805 1.30 56.61 28.44
C PRO A 805 2.42 55.54 28.21
N GLY A 806 2.18 54.53 27.43
CA GLY A 806 3.31 53.78 26.88
C GLY A 806 3.01 52.40 26.38
N THR A 807 2.70 52.32 25.18
CA THR A 807 2.75 51.20 24.21
C THR A 807 4.13 50.52 24.14
N PRO A 808 4.35 49.58 23.28
CA PRO A 808 4.02 48.13 23.26
C PRO A 808 5.29 47.26 23.04
N PRO A 809 5.25 46.16 22.29
CA PRO A 809 5.82 44.88 22.59
C PRO A 809 7.16 44.58 21.92
N LEU A 810 7.83 43.53 22.29
CA LEU A 810 8.84 42.87 21.44
C LEU A 810 9.08 41.44 21.91
N ARG A 811 8.80 40.53 21.03
CA ARG A 811 9.66 39.51 20.36
C ARG A 811 10.91 39.07 21.12
N GLY A 812 11.11 37.76 21.10
CA GLY A 812 12.41 37.15 21.19
C GLY A 812 12.43 35.75 21.84
N GLY A 813 12.49 34.68 21.05
CA GLY A 813 13.09 33.42 21.49
C GLY A 813 14.63 33.59 21.48
N PRO A 814 15.44 32.55 21.53
CA PRO A 814 15.20 31.12 21.75
C PRO A 814 16.19 30.50 22.77
N GLY A 815 16.10 29.24 23.09
CA GLY A 815 17.18 28.50 23.75
C GLY A 815 16.75 27.19 24.38
N GLY A 816 17.10 26.09 23.79
CA GLY A 816 17.22 24.80 24.46
C GLY A 816 18.57 24.71 25.18
N PRO A 817 19.08 23.58 25.61
CA PRO A 817 18.55 22.21 25.62
C PRO A 817 18.75 21.51 26.99
N VAL A 818 18.44 20.24 27.12
CA VAL A 818 19.20 19.13 27.75
C VAL A 818 18.26 18.01 28.25
N ALA A 819 18.45 16.84 27.70
CA ALA A 819 18.05 15.54 28.23
C ALA A 819 18.89 15.19 29.49
N PRO A 820 18.76 14.08 30.27
CA PRO A 820 18.46 12.73 29.75
C PRO A 820 17.71 11.76 30.69
N GLY A 821 17.49 10.57 30.24
CA GLY A 821 17.43 9.29 30.95
C GLY A 821 16.04 8.81 31.29
N GLY A 822 15.69 7.64 31.06
CA GLY A 822 16.18 6.33 30.93
C GLY A 822 15.05 5.34 30.94
N ALA A 823 15.22 4.28 30.18
CA ALA A 823 14.86 2.86 30.42
C ALA A 823 13.41 2.55 30.84
N ALA A 824 12.75 1.55 30.43
CA ALA A 824 13.00 0.24 29.85
C ALA A 824 11.66 -0.39 29.44
N GLU A 825 11.72 -1.23 28.43
CA GLU A 825 11.22 -2.62 28.34
C GLU A 825 9.72 -2.91 28.26
N ASP A 826 9.43 -3.62 27.36
CA ASP A 826 8.88 -4.90 26.96
C ASP A 826 7.57 -4.76 26.21
N GLY A 827 7.38 -5.25 24.99
CA GLY A 827 7.52 -6.63 24.61
C GLY A 827 6.18 -7.12 24.08
N TRP A 828 6.23 -7.72 22.90
CA TRP A 828 5.43 -8.81 22.35
C TRP A 828 4.49 -8.51 21.18
N ARG A 829 4.90 -9.18 20.13
CA ARG A 829 4.17 -9.62 18.91
C ARG A 829 3.06 -10.67 19.24
N PRO A 830 2.28 -11.11 18.29
CA PRO A 830 2.64 -11.46 16.91
C PRO A 830 2.07 -10.56 15.82
#